data_275e1aaf500849745509bc3359cdbf3b
#
_entry.id   275e1aaf500849745509bc3359cdbf3b
#
_cell.length_a   1.000
_cell.length_b   1.000
_cell.length_c   1.000
_cell.angle_alpha   90.00
_cell.angle_beta   90.00
_cell.angle_gamma   90.00
#
_symmetry.space_group_name_H-M   'P 1'
#
loop_
_entity.id
_entity.type
_entity.pdbx_description
1 polymer ?
#
loop_
_entity_poly.entity_id
_entity_poly.type
_entity_poly.pdbx_seq_one_letter_code
_entity_poly.pdbx_strand_id
1 'polypeptide(L)'
;MVMALNQTTENAPAAAVLTHEKLGPYENWMMDVGKYYDLPGLMLDDSISLSCVAEFKDPISYDNFLTVSALTAGTSNRLVMVPTLHKNKGFQARFIPFLLAPNPASPSQKPLLKRSGSEIEALFVAPAVNPGGPFGQGAQLRLNLPVRQDTVDTGFEQKELPYPPKDPALDGRPPKVILAIIDLGIPFAHANFRHAGTDKTRIDYCWVQSAPPVQGSDVLFGREFSRAQIDAMVTTHGTDEDAIYQDAGVLSQPGAPPMPLSRKHSHGAHVLDTLAGRWDPATAAAARIITVDLPSSSVWETSGFGKDMFVLSALHYIFNRAMLISQSYGIDALPLVINLSYGYSGGPHDGTGLIEEAIAELIEERKALAPTFIVMPSGNLFQDRLYAQITGAHFHPVPDGQKVATLHWFAPPADRTSSYLEFWYPPGTDFADVKIELTTPAGQRLPVRQGILGESHFAANLEIDNHVVGQFTIDRPRRANPAARVRATVILAPTEAPAKSDFMADIDMPHAAAPAGLWTIRFFRPAGKQVSHHRPAYGIECRIQRDTSYGQGNTGAQQGYFVDPKCPRYDETGKLATSDQVAKGAKLRRFGSINGMATAASTLVVGGHTILTQAASIYSSAGATGAFGPNVTVGRKVDISAASERSAFTPGMTAAGTRSGTTVAAQGTSTSAPQVARYLAAALMDGTAADIDGVLALLHAQGVSRPVTDLTDGPTGLRRLGGYLLTRTPPVAGSE
;
A
#
# COMPACT_ATOMS: atom_id res chain seq x y z
N MET A 1 -37.24 -32.22 3.83
CA MET A 1 -37.68 -31.23 2.81
C MET A 1 -36.42 -30.69 2.13
N VAL A 2 -35.84 -31.53 1.28
CA VAL A 2 -34.58 -31.30 0.55
C VAL A 2 -34.91 -31.58 -0.92
N MET A 3 -35.72 -30.73 -1.51
CA MET A 3 -36.06 -30.82 -2.92
C MET A 3 -36.58 -29.49 -3.45
N ALA A 4 -35.80 -28.49 -3.52
CA ALA A 4 -36.20 -27.34 -4.29
C ALA A 4 -35.03 -26.44 -4.76
N LEU A 5 -33.77 -26.77 -4.45
CA LEU A 5 -32.63 -25.92 -4.80
C LEU A 5 -31.86 -26.39 -6.03
N ASN A 6 -32.22 -27.50 -6.67
CA ASN A 6 -31.53 -28.00 -7.85
C ASN A 6 -32.17 -27.66 -9.21
N GLN A 7 -33.30 -26.95 -9.22
CA GLN A 7 -33.99 -26.65 -10.47
C GLN A 7 -34.08 -25.17 -10.83
N THR A 8 -33.68 -24.26 -9.97
CA THR A 8 -33.71 -22.82 -10.28
C THR A 8 -32.42 -22.25 -10.86
N THR A 9 -31.40 -23.07 -11.07
CA THR A 9 -30.11 -22.59 -11.60
C THR A 9 -29.98 -22.68 -13.13
N GLU A 10 -30.95 -23.28 -13.83
CA GLU A 10 -30.87 -23.38 -15.30
C GLU A 10 -31.63 -22.29 -16.06
N ASN A 11 -32.49 -21.49 -15.42
CA ASN A 11 -33.31 -20.49 -16.11
C ASN A 11 -33.35 -19.10 -15.44
N ALA A 12 -32.55 -18.83 -14.43
CA ALA A 12 -32.30 -17.43 -14.12
C ALA A 12 -31.45 -16.83 -15.24
N PRO A 13 -31.82 -15.66 -15.83
CA PRO A 13 -30.91 -14.96 -16.72
C PRO A 13 -29.59 -14.86 -15.96
N ALA A 14 -28.52 -15.38 -16.55
CA ALA A 14 -27.20 -15.31 -15.95
C ALA A 14 -27.03 -13.84 -15.57
N ALA A 15 -27.03 -13.55 -14.25
CA ALA A 15 -26.68 -12.22 -13.77
C ALA A 15 -25.42 -11.85 -14.54
N ALA A 16 -25.45 -10.75 -15.28
CA ALA A 16 -24.44 -10.44 -16.25
C ALA A 16 -23.09 -10.61 -15.60
N VAL A 17 -22.35 -11.64 -15.97
CA VAL A 17 -20.99 -11.86 -15.52
C VAL A 17 -20.22 -10.71 -16.14
N LEU A 18 -19.96 -9.68 -15.36
CA LEU A 18 -19.18 -8.52 -15.77
C LEU A 18 -17.73 -8.99 -15.92
N THR A 19 -17.41 -9.52 -17.07
CA THR A 19 -16.03 -9.90 -17.44
C THR A 19 -15.34 -8.67 -18.03
N HIS A 20 -14.76 -7.86 -17.16
CA HIS A 20 -13.84 -6.81 -17.59
C HIS A 20 -12.45 -7.42 -17.69
N GLU A 21 -11.97 -7.65 -18.89
CA GLU A 21 -10.68 -8.34 -19.09
C GLU A 21 -9.47 -7.54 -18.61
N LYS A 22 -9.58 -6.22 -18.56
CA LYS A 22 -8.46 -5.31 -18.20
C LYS A 22 -8.50 -4.85 -16.76
N LEU A 23 -9.67 -4.88 -16.14
CA LEU A 23 -9.85 -4.51 -14.72
C LEU A 23 -9.73 -5.73 -13.81
N GLY A 24 -9.21 -5.54 -12.61
CA GLY A 24 -9.18 -6.56 -11.57
C GLY A 24 -10.50 -6.65 -10.77
N PRO A 25 -10.61 -7.62 -9.86
CA PRO A 25 -11.81 -7.79 -9.03
C PRO A 25 -12.14 -6.58 -8.17
N TYR A 26 -11.13 -5.94 -7.59
CA TYR A 26 -11.29 -4.75 -6.78
C TYR A 26 -11.86 -3.59 -7.59
N GLU A 27 -11.29 -3.36 -8.78
CA GLU A 27 -11.71 -2.29 -9.68
C GLU A 27 -13.15 -2.49 -10.15
N ASN A 28 -13.53 -3.73 -10.45
CA ASN A 28 -14.90 -4.08 -10.81
C ASN A 28 -15.86 -3.79 -9.67
N TRP A 29 -15.56 -4.28 -8.48
CA TRP A 29 -16.37 -4.00 -7.29
C TRP A 29 -16.47 -2.50 -7.03
N MET A 30 -15.35 -1.78 -7.05
CA MET A 30 -15.31 -0.36 -6.79
C MET A 30 -16.18 0.44 -7.77
N MET A 31 -16.11 0.13 -9.08
CA MET A 31 -16.84 0.88 -10.10
C MET A 31 -18.32 0.52 -10.15
N ASP A 32 -18.68 -0.69 -9.80
CA ASP A 32 -20.08 -1.14 -9.90
C ASP A 32 -20.85 -0.98 -8.58
N VAL A 33 -20.16 -1.15 -7.43
CA VAL A 33 -20.79 -1.21 -6.10
C VAL A 33 -20.07 -0.36 -5.05
N GLY A 34 -18.77 -0.58 -4.87
CA GLY A 34 -17.99 -0.03 -3.75
C GLY A 34 -18.01 1.50 -3.68
N LYS A 35 -18.05 2.16 -4.83
CA LYS A 35 -18.12 3.63 -4.89
C LYS A 35 -19.27 4.23 -4.10
N TYR A 36 -20.40 3.52 -3.95
CA TYR A 36 -21.55 3.99 -3.19
C TYR A 36 -21.33 3.93 -1.68
N TYR A 37 -20.46 3.04 -1.22
CA TYR A 37 -20.16 2.82 0.19
C TYR A 37 -18.85 3.46 0.61
N ASP A 38 -17.79 3.20 -0.17
CA ASP A 38 -16.44 3.57 0.20
C ASP A 38 -16.10 5.02 -0.19
N LEU A 39 -16.83 5.58 -1.17
CA LEU A 39 -16.57 6.92 -1.73
C LEU A 39 -17.79 7.85 -1.80
N PRO A 40 -18.73 7.85 -0.83
CA PRO A 40 -20.01 8.54 -0.97
C PRO A 40 -19.88 10.05 -1.21
N GLY A 41 -18.87 10.70 -0.60
CA GLY A 41 -18.66 12.15 -0.77
C GLY A 41 -18.08 12.55 -2.13
N LEU A 42 -17.52 11.60 -2.89
CA LEU A 42 -16.92 11.86 -4.19
C LEU A 42 -17.87 11.59 -5.36
N MET A 43 -18.96 10.86 -5.13
CA MET A 43 -19.94 10.54 -6.17
C MET A 43 -20.65 11.76 -6.76
N LEU A 44 -20.73 12.85 -5.98
CA LEU A 44 -21.36 14.10 -6.37
C LEU A 44 -20.46 15.01 -7.20
N ASP A 45 -19.17 14.79 -7.11
CA ASP A 45 -18.18 15.65 -7.75
C ASP A 45 -17.98 15.24 -9.21
N ASP A 46 -18.58 15.98 -10.13
CA ASP A 46 -18.47 15.75 -11.57
C ASP A 46 -17.05 16.05 -12.10
N SER A 47 -16.21 16.66 -11.29
CA SER A 47 -14.85 17.10 -11.62
C SER A 47 -13.74 16.13 -11.23
N ILE A 48 -14.07 14.89 -10.85
CA ILE A 48 -13.11 13.91 -10.37
C ILE A 48 -12.23 13.36 -11.50
N SER A 49 -10.94 13.20 -11.19
CA SER A 49 -9.96 12.48 -12.00
C SER A 49 -9.78 11.06 -11.48
N LEU A 50 -9.64 10.07 -12.38
CA LEU A 50 -9.27 8.72 -12.00
C LEU A 50 -7.76 8.61 -11.93
N SER A 51 -7.28 8.10 -10.81
CA SER A 51 -5.89 7.70 -10.66
C SER A 51 -5.72 6.24 -11.06
N CYS A 52 -4.71 5.94 -11.86
CA CYS A 52 -4.55 4.65 -12.51
C CYS A 52 -3.09 4.20 -12.49
N VAL A 53 -2.88 2.88 -12.55
CA VAL A 53 -1.60 2.28 -12.93
C VAL A 53 -1.83 1.34 -14.10
N ALA A 54 -1.10 1.56 -15.20
CA ALA A 54 -1.04 0.61 -16.30
C ALA A 54 0.12 -0.35 -16.08
N GLU A 55 -0.13 -1.66 -16.20
CA GLU A 55 0.88 -2.71 -16.14
C GLU A 55 1.07 -3.32 -17.52
N PHE A 56 2.31 -3.33 -18.00
CA PHE A 56 2.69 -3.91 -19.28
C PHE A 56 3.54 -5.17 -19.08
N LYS A 57 3.58 -6.03 -20.10
CA LYS A 57 4.43 -7.21 -20.09
C LYS A 57 5.92 -6.83 -20.12
N ASP A 58 6.26 -5.89 -21.00
CA ASP A 58 7.60 -5.41 -21.23
C ASP A 58 7.68 -3.91 -20.93
N PRO A 59 8.85 -3.36 -20.52
CA PRO A 59 8.98 -1.93 -20.32
C PRO A 59 8.70 -1.14 -21.59
N ILE A 60 7.94 -0.05 -21.47
CA ILE A 60 7.61 0.84 -22.58
C ILE A 60 8.04 2.27 -22.29
N SER A 61 8.35 3.02 -23.36
CA SER A 61 8.65 4.43 -23.28
C SER A 61 7.36 5.27 -23.15
N TYR A 62 7.52 6.53 -22.74
CA TYR A 62 6.43 7.49 -22.65
C TYR A 62 5.70 7.68 -24.00
N ASP A 63 6.46 7.85 -25.09
CA ASP A 63 5.88 8.05 -26.41
C ASP A 63 5.06 6.84 -26.86
N ASN A 64 5.56 5.64 -26.60
CA ASN A 64 4.82 4.41 -26.83
C ASN A 64 3.56 4.33 -25.98
N PHE A 65 3.64 4.69 -24.68
CA PHE A 65 2.47 4.73 -23.81
C PHE A 65 1.39 5.67 -24.34
N LEU A 66 1.75 6.88 -24.77
CA LEU A 66 0.80 7.82 -25.37
C LEU A 66 0.20 7.29 -26.68
N THR A 67 1.00 6.64 -27.52
CA THR A 67 0.53 6.09 -28.81
C THR A 67 -0.47 4.96 -28.61
N VAL A 68 -0.27 4.13 -27.60
CA VAL A 68 -1.11 2.96 -27.33
C VAL A 68 -2.30 3.27 -26.45
N SER A 69 -2.26 4.34 -25.68
CA SER A 69 -3.45 4.83 -24.99
C SER A 69 -4.39 5.41 -26.06
N ALA A 70 -5.47 4.70 -26.39
CA ALA A 70 -6.52 5.19 -27.29
C ALA A 70 -7.05 6.59 -26.90
N LEU A 71 -6.68 7.07 -25.77
CA LEU A 71 -7.00 8.35 -25.16
C LEU A 71 -6.37 9.55 -25.89
N THR A 72 -5.30 9.35 -26.68
CA THR A 72 -4.64 10.41 -27.46
C THR A 72 -5.18 10.59 -28.87
N ALA A 73 -5.95 9.63 -29.39
CA ALA A 73 -6.41 9.61 -30.77
C ALA A 73 -7.68 10.42 -31.04
N GLY A 74 -7.84 11.60 -30.43
CA GLY A 74 -8.89 12.57 -30.80
C GLY A 74 -10.34 12.17 -30.47
N THR A 75 -10.57 10.99 -29.96
CA THR A 75 -11.90 10.48 -29.59
C THR A 75 -12.18 10.54 -28.09
N SER A 76 -11.16 10.68 -27.24
CA SER A 76 -11.34 10.89 -25.83
C SER A 76 -11.09 12.35 -25.46
N ASN A 77 -12.13 12.96 -24.96
CA ASN A 77 -12.07 14.31 -24.41
C ASN A 77 -11.45 14.31 -22.98
N ARG A 78 -10.44 13.47 -22.73
CA ARG A 78 -9.78 13.32 -21.43
C ARG A 78 -8.31 13.67 -21.54
N LEU A 79 -7.74 14.17 -20.44
CA LEU A 79 -6.30 14.42 -20.33
C LEU A 79 -5.63 13.24 -19.63
N VAL A 80 -4.58 12.72 -20.25
CA VAL A 80 -3.70 11.72 -19.65
C VAL A 80 -2.44 12.40 -19.16
N MET A 81 -2.18 12.27 -17.87
CA MET A 81 -1.04 12.89 -17.21
C MET A 81 -0.18 11.79 -16.58
N VAL A 82 1.13 11.82 -16.81
CA VAL A 82 2.10 10.86 -16.23
C VAL A 82 3.21 11.60 -15.49
N PRO A 83 3.91 10.97 -14.51
CA PRO A 83 5.02 11.60 -13.83
C PRO A 83 6.14 12.05 -14.77
N THR A 84 6.79 13.14 -14.45
CA THR A 84 7.85 13.75 -15.26
C THR A 84 9.05 12.82 -15.48
N LEU A 85 9.32 11.88 -14.58
CA LEU A 85 10.36 10.86 -14.76
C LEU A 85 10.23 10.11 -16.10
N HIS A 86 9.01 9.87 -16.58
CA HIS A 86 8.77 9.18 -17.86
C HIS A 86 9.22 9.97 -19.09
N LYS A 87 9.48 11.28 -18.95
CA LYS A 87 10.04 12.09 -20.03
C LYS A 87 11.55 11.99 -20.16
N ASN A 88 12.22 11.44 -19.17
CA ASN A 88 13.67 11.29 -19.25
C ASN A 88 14.01 10.40 -20.44
N LYS A 89 14.91 10.88 -21.28
CA LYS A 89 15.33 10.17 -22.49
C LYS A 89 15.86 8.77 -22.13
N GLY A 90 15.23 7.75 -22.71
CA GLY A 90 15.60 6.35 -22.48
C GLY A 90 14.92 5.70 -21.28
N PHE A 91 14.18 6.43 -20.43
CA PHE A 91 13.41 5.82 -19.34
C PHE A 91 12.27 4.98 -19.89
N GLN A 92 12.18 3.74 -19.44
CA GLN A 92 11.12 2.78 -19.78
C GLN A 92 10.65 2.10 -18.50
N ALA A 93 9.37 1.80 -18.40
CA ALA A 93 8.79 1.13 -17.24
C ALA A 93 7.67 0.17 -17.66
N ARG A 94 7.50 -0.91 -16.90
CA ARG A 94 6.33 -1.80 -17.02
C ARG A 94 5.13 -1.25 -16.26
N PHE A 95 5.36 -0.44 -15.24
CA PHE A 95 4.31 0.10 -14.36
C PHE A 95 4.26 1.61 -14.53
N ILE A 96 3.22 2.10 -15.16
CA ILE A 96 3.07 3.52 -15.44
C ILE A 96 1.91 4.07 -14.62
N PRO A 97 2.17 4.84 -13.54
CA PRO A 97 1.14 5.58 -12.86
C PRO A 97 0.70 6.77 -13.73
N PHE A 98 -0.59 7.00 -13.81
CA PHE A 98 -1.14 8.12 -14.56
C PHE A 98 -2.45 8.61 -14.00
N LEU A 99 -2.80 9.83 -14.36
CA LEU A 99 -4.07 10.45 -14.02
C LEU A 99 -4.90 10.60 -15.30
N LEU A 100 -6.16 10.20 -15.24
CA LEU A 100 -7.16 10.45 -16.27
C LEU A 100 -8.05 11.58 -15.80
N ALA A 101 -7.79 12.80 -16.27
CA ALA A 101 -8.50 14.00 -15.85
C ALA A 101 -9.59 14.41 -16.85
N PRO A 102 -10.67 15.08 -16.40
CA PRO A 102 -11.62 15.74 -17.28
C PRO A 102 -10.91 16.76 -18.18
N ASN A 103 -11.31 16.86 -19.44
CA ASN A 103 -10.79 17.87 -20.35
C ASN A 103 -11.68 19.13 -20.26
N PRO A 104 -11.17 20.29 -19.81
CA PRO A 104 -11.94 21.52 -19.70
C PRO A 104 -12.53 22.01 -21.03
N ALA A 105 -11.86 21.66 -22.15
CA ALA A 105 -12.36 22.02 -23.50
C ALA A 105 -13.56 21.17 -23.95
N SER A 106 -13.98 20.17 -23.19
CA SER A 106 -15.09 19.27 -23.51
C SER A 106 -15.99 19.01 -22.29
N PRO A 107 -16.74 20.01 -21.81
CA PRO A 107 -17.48 19.94 -20.55
C PRO A 107 -18.68 18.99 -20.52
N SER A 108 -19.13 18.48 -21.67
CA SER A 108 -20.39 17.69 -21.79
C SER A 108 -20.22 16.18 -21.57
N GLN A 109 -19.23 15.74 -20.80
CA GLN A 109 -18.93 14.32 -20.62
C GLN A 109 -19.59 13.73 -19.37
N LYS A 110 -20.07 12.46 -19.47
CA LYS A 110 -20.50 11.69 -18.33
C LYS A 110 -19.38 11.62 -17.28
N PRO A 111 -19.62 12.02 -16.02
CA PRO A 111 -18.65 11.95 -14.95
C PRO A 111 -18.04 10.55 -14.81
N LEU A 112 -16.76 10.48 -14.46
CA LEU A 112 -16.04 9.20 -14.42
C LEU A 112 -16.62 8.23 -13.39
N LEU A 113 -16.95 8.69 -12.19
CA LEU A 113 -17.53 7.83 -11.15
C LEU A 113 -18.99 7.43 -11.44
N LYS A 114 -19.69 8.12 -12.36
CA LYS A 114 -21.02 7.71 -12.80
C LYS A 114 -20.98 6.62 -13.89
N ARG A 115 -19.77 6.20 -14.32
CA ARG A 115 -19.60 5.12 -15.30
C ARG A 115 -19.57 3.77 -14.61
N SER A 116 -19.97 2.74 -15.34
CA SER A 116 -19.76 1.34 -14.94
C SER A 116 -18.32 0.90 -15.23
N GLY A 117 -17.90 -0.24 -14.69
CA GLY A 117 -16.59 -0.82 -15.01
C GLY A 117 -16.39 -1.04 -16.49
N SER A 118 -17.42 -1.50 -17.23
CA SER A 118 -17.37 -1.68 -18.70
C SER A 118 -17.20 -0.36 -19.47
N GLU A 119 -17.86 0.70 -19.02
CA GLU A 119 -17.71 2.02 -19.63
C GLU A 119 -16.32 2.62 -19.35
N ILE A 120 -15.70 2.30 -18.21
CA ILE A 120 -14.32 2.69 -17.90
C ILE A 120 -13.35 1.88 -18.76
N GLU A 121 -13.51 0.55 -18.82
CA GLU A 121 -12.66 -0.30 -19.66
C GLU A 121 -12.70 0.15 -21.12
N ALA A 122 -13.88 0.49 -21.63
CA ALA A 122 -14.07 0.99 -23.00
C ALA A 122 -13.29 2.30 -23.30
N LEU A 123 -12.93 3.10 -22.27
CA LEU A 123 -12.07 4.26 -22.47
C LEU A 123 -10.64 3.88 -22.87
N PHE A 124 -10.18 2.70 -22.49
CA PHE A 124 -8.81 2.23 -22.71
C PHE A 124 -8.71 1.22 -23.86
N VAL A 125 -9.83 0.59 -24.22
CA VAL A 125 -9.91 -0.41 -25.30
C VAL A 125 -10.76 0.17 -26.42
N ALA A 126 -10.15 0.96 -27.33
CA ALA A 126 -10.84 1.33 -28.56
C ALA A 126 -10.76 0.15 -29.55
N PRO A 127 -11.88 -0.49 -29.92
CA PRO A 127 -11.88 -1.69 -30.75
C PRO A 127 -11.33 -1.47 -32.18
N ALA A 128 -11.20 -0.23 -32.60
CA ALA A 128 -10.91 0.12 -34.00
C ALA A 128 -9.47 0.53 -34.31
N VAL A 129 -8.63 0.82 -33.28
CA VAL A 129 -7.37 1.53 -33.54
C VAL A 129 -6.14 0.64 -33.55
N ASN A 130 -6.08 -0.39 -32.73
CA ASN A 130 -4.98 -1.36 -32.79
C ASN A 130 -5.26 -2.65 -32.00
N PRO A 131 -5.76 -3.75 -32.59
CA PRO A 131 -5.90 -5.03 -31.87
C PRO A 131 -4.55 -5.64 -31.44
N GLY A 132 -3.44 -5.14 -31.97
CA GLY A 132 -2.07 -5.51 -31.60
C GLY A 132 -1.36 -4.53 -30.66
N GLY A 133 -2.04 -3.46 -30.23
CA GLY A 133 -1.47 -2.49 -29.30
C GLY A 133 -1.24 -3.10 -27.90
N PRO A 134 -0.37 -2.53 -27.06
CA PRO A 134 0.01 -3.09 -25.75
C PRO A 134 -1.17 -3.22 -24.78
N PHE A 135 -2.21 -2.40 -24.87
CA PHE A 135 -3.47 -2.65 -24.17
C PHE A 135 -4.25 -3.84 -24.77
N GLY A 136 -3.98 -4.23 -26.03
CA GLY A 136 -4.52 -5.43 -26.68
C GLY A 136 -3.86 -6.73 -26.24
N GLN A 137 -2.59 -6.71 -25.85
CA GLN A 137 -1.78 -7.90 -25.58
C GLN A 137 -1.37 -8.04 -24.11
N GLY A 138 -2.34 -8.15 -23.19
CA GLY A 138 -2.03 -8.51 -21.81
C GLY A 138 -1.74 -7.36 -20.85
N ALA A 139 -1.86 -6.11 -21.25
CA ALA A 139 -1.82 -4.98 -20.32
C ALA A 139 -2.99 -5.06 -19.35
N GLN A 140 -2.72 -4.77 -18.07
CA GLN A 140 -3.75 -4.65 -17.03
C GLN A 140 -3.86 -3.20 -16.58
N LEU A 141 -5.05 -2.83 -16.17
CA LEU A 141 -5.34 -1.52 -15.61
C LEU A 141 -5.71 -1.68 -14.13
N ARG A 142 -5.07 -0.88 -13.29
CA ARG A 142 -5.42 -0.73 -11.87
C ARG A 142 -6.05 0.65 -11.69
N LEU A 143 -7.30 0.66 -11.27
CA LEU A 143 -7.94 1.89 -10.80
C LEU A 143 -7.61 2.08 -9.34
N ASN A 144 -7.36 3.33 -8.99
CA ASN A 144 -7.01 3.71 -7.63
C ASN A 144 -8.01 4.75 -7.12
N LEU A 145 -7.83 5.19 -5.88
CA LEU A 145 -8.70 6.20 -5.30
C LEU A 145 -8.75 7.44 -6.19
N PRO A 146 -9.92 8.00 -6.44
CA PRO A 146 -10.06 9.16 -7.29
C PRO A 146 -9.37 10.39 -6.70
N VAL A 147 -8.92 11.29 -7.57
CA VAL A 147 -8.29 12.55 -7.23
C VAL A 147 -9.28 13.68 -7.52
N ARG A 148 -9.44 14.60 -6.57
CA ARG A 148 -10.33 15.74 -6.70
C ARG A 148 -9.76 16.76 -7.69
N GLN A 149 -10.61 17.39 -8.46
CA GLN A 149 -10.21 18.39 -9.48
C GLN A 149 -9.55 19.62 -8.87
N ASP A 150 -9.96 20.00 -7.66
CA ASP A 150 -9.35 21.14 -6.96
C ASP A 150 -7.87 20.92 -6.56
N THR A 151 -7.35 19.71 -6.76
CA THR A 151 -5.93 19.37 -6.60
C THR A 151 -5.22 19.13 -7.94
N VAL A 152 -5.92 19.18 -9.09
CA VAL A 152 -5.37 18.87 -10.40
C VAL A 152 -5.17 20.15 -11.22
N ASP A 153 -3.95 20.40 -11.70
CA ASP A 153 -3.66 21.44 -12.67
C ASP A 153 -3.97 20.94 -14.08
N THR A 154 -5.07 21.41 -14.68
CA THR A 154 -5.42 21.08 -16.06
C THR A 154 -4.52 21.72 -17.11
N GLY A 155 -3.71 22.70 -16.70
CA GLY A 155 -2.62 23.27 -17.48
C GLY A 155 -1.28 22.55 -17.27
N PHE A 156 -1.31 21.35 -16.70
CA PHE A 156 -0.12 20.53 -16.46
C PHE A 156 0.73 20.42 -17.74
N GLU A 157 1.95 20.87 -17.61
CA GLU A 157 2.95 20.75 -18.65
C GLU A 157 4.11 19.94 -18.09
N GLN A 158 4.40 18.83 -18.76
CA GLN A 158 5.64 18.15 -18.47
C GLN A 158 6.81 18.98 -18.99
N LYS A 159 7.44 19.74 -18.12
CA LYS A 159 8.61 20.59 -18.43
C LYS A 159 9.89 19.90 -18.06
N GLU A 160 10.94 20.19 -18.81
CA GLU A 160 12.29 19.98 -18.32
C GLU A 160 12.51 20.98 -17.17
N LEU A 161 12.70 20.47 -15.95
CA LEU A 161 12.87 21.31 -14.78
C LEU A 161 14.29 21.89 -14.74
N PRO A 162 14.44 23.15 -14.31
CA PRO A 162 15.77 23.68 -14.02
C PRO A 162 16.38 22.95 -12.83
N TYR A 163 17.69 22.83 -12.83
CA TYR A 163 18.40 22.30 -11.67
C TYR A 163 18.13 23.17 -10.44
N PRO A 164 17.94 22.56 -9.25
CA PRO A 164 17.74 23.32 -8.03
C PRO A 164 19.00 24.16 -7.73
N PRO A 165 18.87 25.36 -7.16
CA PRO A 165 20.00 26.12 -6.67
C PRO A 165 20.79 25.30 -5.66
N LYS A 166 22.13 25.36 -5.74
CA LYS A 166 23.01 24.75 -4.75
C LYS A 166 22.71 25.28 -3.35
N ASP A 167 22.82 24.40 -2.35
CA ASP A 167 22.60 24.81 -0.97
C ASP A 167 23.76 25.67 -0.48
N PRO A 168 23.53 26.94 -0.05
CA PRO A 168 24.58 27.76 0.48
C PRO A 168 25.29 27.19 1.71
N ALA A 169 24.60 26.40 2.52
CA ALA A 169 25.18 25.73 3.70
C ALA A 169 26.28 24.72 3.36
N LEU A 170 26.34 24.27 2.11
CA LEU A 170 27.40 23.37 1.63
C LEU A 170 28.62 24.08 1.07
N ASP A 171 28.59 25.40 0.96
CA ASP A 171 29.70 26.21 0.42
C ASP A 171 30.23 25.66 -0.92
N GLY A 172 29.31 25.33 -1.83
CA GLY A 172 29.60 24.76 -3.15
C GLY A 172 30.02 23.28 -3.16
N ARG A 173 30.18 22.63 -2.00
CA ARG A 173 30.48 21.20 -1.91
C ARG A 173 29.22 20.35 -2.23
N PRO A 174 29.37 19.18 -2.82
CA PRO A 174 28.22 18.28 -3.04
C PRO A 174 27.73 17.71 -1.70
N PRO A 175 26.42 17.46 -1.56
CA PRO A 175 25.92 16.63 -0.48
C PRO A 175 26.42 15.18 -0.63
N LYS A 176 26.37 14.42 0.45
CA LYS A 176 26.84 13.02 0.47
C LYS A 176 25.71 12.00 0.31
N VAL A 177 24.48 12.36 0.69
CA VAL A 177 23.33 11.46 0.67
C VAL A 177 22.03 12.24 0.50
N ILE A 178 21.05 11.59 -0.12
CA ILE A 178 19.67 12.06 -0.19
C ILE A 178 18.80 11.14 0.68
N LEU A 179 18.06 11.76 1.61
CA LEU A 179 16.99 11.14 2.38
C LEU A 179 15.65 11.45 1.73
N ALA A 180 14.79 10.47 1.62
CA ALA A 180 13.43 10.71 1.18
C ALA A 180 12.41 10.04 2.09
N ILE A 181 11.21 10.60 2.15
CA ILE A 181 10.09 10.06 2.90
C ILE A 181 8.80 10.14 2.10
N ILE A 182 8.01 9.08 2.17
CA ILE A 182 6.62 9.04 1.71
C ILE A 182 5.76 8.75 2.94
N ASP A 183 4.93 9.71 3.35
CA ASP A 183 4.12 9.60 4.56
C ASP A 183 2.90 10.53 4.51
N LEU A 184 2.16 10.67 5.60
CA LEU A 184 0.97 11.50 5.73
C LEU A 184 1.17 12.59 6.77
N GLY A 185 0.96 13.85 6.37
CA GLY A 185 1.05 15.01 7.26
C GLY A 185 2.49 15.43 7.56
N ILE A 186 3.19 15.89 6.55
CA ILE A 186 4.59 16.32 6.59
C ILE A 186 4.67 17.80 6.98
N PRO A 187 5.17 18.16 8.17
CA PRO A 187 5.33 19.56 8.60
C PRO A 187 6.61 20.17 8.03
N PHE A 188 6.60 20.47 6.73
CA PHE A 188 7.79 20.86 5.97
C PHE A 188 8.48 22.16 6.46
N ALA A 189 7.77 23.02 7.19
CA ALA A 189 8.32 24.26 7.75
C ALA A 189 8.87 24.11 9.18
N HIS A 190 8.77 22.92 9.79
CA HIS A 190 9.16 22.67 11.17
C HIS A 190 10.67 22.90 11.40
N ALA A 191 11.03 23.52 12.54
CA ALA A 191 12.40 23.93 12.85
C ALA A 191 13.42 22.78 12.89
N ASN A 192 13.00 21.55 13.21
CA ASN A 192 13.89 20.37 13.23
C ASN A 192 14.48 20.03 11.86
N PHE A 193 13.91 20.58 10.79
CA PHE A 193 14.36 20.34 9.41
C PHE A 193 15.08 21.55 8.81
N ARG A 194 15.47 22.54 9.64
CA ARG A 194 16.28 23.68 9.24
C ARG A 194 17.77 23.44 9.54
N HIS A 195 18.63 24.19 8.89
CA HIS A 195 20.04 24.24 9.26
C HIS A 195 20.20 24.89 10.63
N ALA A 196 21.08 24.34 11.46
CA ALA A 196 21.29 24.78 12.82
C ALA A 196 21.60 26.30 12.89
N GLY A 197 20.84 27.02 13.75
CA GLY A 197 21.01 28.46 13.92
C GLY A 197 20.52 29.31 12.76
N THR A 198 19.77 28.76 11.82
CA THR A 198 19.21 29.51 10.67
C THR A 198 17.72 29.23 10.47
N ASP A 199 17.06 30.05 9.67
CA ASP A 199 15.69 29.83 9.19
C ASP A 199 15.64 29.13 7.82
N LYS A 200 16.76 28.52 7.38
CA LYS A 200 16.86 27.87 6.08
C LYS A 200 16.58 26.38 6.19
N THR A 201 15.62 25.89 5.36
CA THR A 201 15.24 24.50 5.35
C THR A 201 16.29 23.59 4.71
N ARG A 202 16.38 22.33 5.15
CA ARG A 202 17.13 21.24 4.52
C ARG A 202 16.31 20.45 3.54
N ILE A 203 14.99 20.74 3.43
CA ILE A 203 14.08 20.08 2.49
C ILE A 203 14.23 20.78 1.15
N ASP A 204 14.75 20.07 0.15
CA ASP A 204 14.87 20.61 -1.20
C ASP A 204 13.54 20.64 -1.92
N TYR A 205 12.75 19.59 -1.73
CA TYR A 205 11.47 19.41 -2.38
C TYR A 205 10.46 18.77 -1.44
N CYS A 206 9.26 19.31 -1.39
CA CYS A 206 8.12 18.77 -0.67
C CYS A 206 6.91 18.72 -1.61
N TRP A 207 6.46 17.54 -1.99
CA TRP A 207 5.23 17.35 -2.75
C TRP A 207 4.07 17.03 -1.81
N VAL A 208 3.13 17.96 -1.65
CA VAL A 208 1.90 17.77 -0.88
C VAL A 208 0.77 17.41 -1.84
N GLN A 209 0.40 16.15 -1.89
CA GLN A 209 -0.54 15.60 -2.85
C GLN A 209 -1.99 16.08 -2.66
N SER A 210 -2.35 16.59 -1.48
CA SER A 210 -3.67 17.15 -1.17
C SER A 210 -3.75 18.68 -1.24
N ALA A 211 -2.65 19.37 -1.52
CA ALA A 211 -2.64 20.84 -1.60
C ALA A 211 -3.25 21.34 -2.91
N PRO A 212 -3.83 22.55 -2.93
CA PRO A 212 -4.27 23.19 -4.17
C PRO A 212 -3.11 23.33 -5.16
N PRO A 213 -3.34 23.04 -6.47
CA PRO A 213 -2.31 23.08 -7.49
C PRO A 213 -1.88 24.49 -7.82
N VAL A 214 -0.72 24.60 -8.44
CA VAL A 214 -0.23 25.84 -9.07
C VAL A 214 -0.16 25.63 -10.57
N GLN A 215 -0.68 26.59 -11.34
CA GLN A 215 -0.71 26.50 -12.79
C GLN A 215 0.70 26.31 -13.38
N GLY A 216 0.81 25.39 -14.33
CA GLY A 216 2.07 25.04 -14.97
C GLY A 216 2.99 24.19 -14.11
N SER A 217 2.44 23.51 -13.10
CA SER A 217 3.15 22.51 -12.31
C SER A 217 3.54 21.31 -13.16
N ASP A 218 4.59 20.59 -12.75
CA ASP A 218 5.01 19.31 -13.34
C ASP A 218 4.66 18.10 -12.46
N VAL A 219 4.00 18.31 -11.31
CA VAL A 219 3.44 17.22 -10.50
C VAL A 219 2.03 16.90 -10.96
N LEU A 220 1.64 15.62 -10.90
CA LEU A 220 0.36 15.12 -11.44
C LEU A 220 -0.86 15.78 -10.78
N PHE A 221 -0.75 16.10 -9.51
CA PHE A 221 -1.79 16.72 -8.70
C PHE A 221 -1.15 17.26 -7.41
N GLY A 222 -1.90 18.05 -6.66
CA GLY A 222 -1.36 18.70 -5.47
C GLY A 222 -0.33 19.79 -5.83
N ARG A 223 0.55 20.09 -4.91
CA ARG A 223 1.53 21.16 -5.03
C ARG A 223 2.90 20.74 -4.54
N GLU A 224 3.91 21.07 -5.30
CA GLU A 224 5.31 21.01 -4.86
C GLU A 224 5.71 22.34 -4.22
N PHE A 225 6.45 22.24 -3.12
CA PHE A 225 7.15 23.34 -2.47
C PHE A 225 8.67 23.09 -2.56
N SER A 226 9.37 23.93 -3.30
CA SER A 226 10.82 23.90 -3.36
C SER A 226 11.43 24.54 -2.10
N ARG A 227 12.70 24.26 -1.83
CA ARG A 227 13.45 24.89 -0.73
C ARG A 227 13.31 26.42 -0.71
N ALA A 228 13.43 27.06 -1.87
CA ALA A 228 13.31 28.51 -1.96
C ALA A 228 11.91 29.01 -1.55
N GLN A 229 10.85 28.27 -1.92
CA GLN A 229 9.48 28.62 -1.53
C GLN A 229 9.26 28.40 -0.03
N ILE A 230 9.77 27.30 0.53
CA ILE A 230 9.70 27.03 1.98
C ILE A 230 10.44 28.14 2.75
N ASP A 231 11.67 28.47 2.33
CA ASP A 231 12.46 29.55 2.94
C ASP A 231 11.76 30.92 2.86
N ALA A 232 11.09 31.21 1.74
CA ALA A 232 10.33 32.47 1.57
C ALA A 232 9.13 32.52 2.53
N MET A 233 8.37 31.42 2.67
CA MET A 233 7.25 31.35 3.61
C MET A 233 7.74 31.50 5.06
N VAL A 234 8.84 30.83 5.44
CA VAL A 234 9.44 30.98 6.76
C VAL A 234 9.94 32.44 6.99
N THR A 235 10.51 33.05 5.99
CA THR A 235 10.94 34.47 6.09
C THR A 235 9.74 35.41 6.27
N THR A 236 8.61 35.12 5.60
CA THR A 236 7.40 35.96 5.65
C THR A 236 6.67 35.83 6.99
N HIS A 237 6.52 34.61 7.50
CA HIS A 237 5.68 34.32 8.66
C HIS A 237 6.49 34.05 9.96
N GLY A 238 7.82 33.93 9.87
CA GLY A 238 8.70 33.73 11.01
C GLY A 238 8.43 32.38 11.71
N THR A 239 8.05 32.43 13.00
CA THR A 239 7.74 31.26 13.81
C THR A 239 6.27 30.86 13.76
N ASP A 240 5.44 31.60 13.05
CA ASP A 240 4.01 31.28 12.89
C ASP A 240 3.80 30.20 11.83
N GLU A 241 3.98 28.93 12.25
CA GLU A 241 3.81 27.78 11.36
C GLU A 241 2.35 27.58 10.93
N ASP A 242 1.36 28.07 11.72
CA ASP A 242 -0.04 28.02 11.31
C ASP A 242 -0.27 28.93 10.10
N ALA A 243 0.29 30.14 10.12
CA ALA A 243 0.22 31.06 8.97
C ALA A 243 0.94 30.46 7.73
N ILE A 244 2.09 29.82 7.91
CA ILE A 244 2.80 29.14 6.81
C ILE A 244 1.92 28.05 6.19
N TYR A 245 1.35 27.17 7.00
CA TYR A 245 0.54 26.06 6.49
C TYR A 245 -0.83 26.52 5.97
N GLN A 246 -1.36 27.61 6.46
CA GLN A 246 -2.56 28.27 5.92
C GLN A 246 -2.29 28.83 4.52
N ASP A 247 -1.18 29.55 4.34
CA ASP A 247 -0.75 30.10 3.04
C ASP A 247 -0.45 29.00 2.02
N ALA A 248 0.14 27.89 2.49
CA ALA A 248 0.38 26.72 1.68
C ALA A 248 -0.92 25.96 1.28
N GLY A 249 -2.05 26.25 1.91
CA GLY A 249 -3.32 25.55 1.66
C GLY A 249 -3.38 24.12 2.22
N VAL A 250 -2.57 23.82 3.27
CA VAL A 250 -2.47 22.47 3.86
C VAL A 250 -3.12 22.32 5.23
N LEU A 251 -3.90 23.31 5.64
CA LEU A 251 -4.76 23.25 6.82
C LEU A 251 -6.22 23.04 6.41
N SER A 252 -7.00 22.40 7.32
CA SER A 252 -8.43 22.18 7.13
C SER A 252 -9.17 23.50 6.99
N GLN A 253 -10.00 23.58 5.96
CA GLN A 253 -10.96 24.67 5.78
C GLN A 253 -12.31 24.30 6.43
N PRO A 254 -13.13 25.27 6.86
CA PRO A 254 -14.46 24.98 7.35
C PRO A 254 -15.28 24.21 6.31
N GLY A 255 -15.86 23.07 6.72
CA GLY A 255 -16.65 22.20 5.83
C GLY A 255 -15.84 21.27 4.92
N ALA A 256 -14.50 21.36 4.91
CA ALA A 256 -13.65 20.45 4.17
C ALA A 256 -13.18 19.25 5.04
N PRO A 257 -12.76 18.14 4.43
CA PRO A 257 -12.18 17.04 5.17
C PRO A 257 -10.98 17.47 6.02
N PRO A 258 -10.78 16.90 7.21
CA PRO A 258 -9.69 17.29 8.08
C PRO A 258 -8.33 16.97 7.46
N MET A 259 -7.46 17.98 7.38
CA MET A 259 -6.08 17.84 6.94
C MET A 259 -5.18 17.42 8.11
N PRO A 260 -4.16 16.55 7.89
CA PRO A 260 -3.31 16.04 8.96
C PRO A 260 -2.59 17.11 9.76
N LEU A 261 -2.10 18.16 9.10
CA LEU A 261 -1.38 19.27 9.75
C LEU A 261 -2.27 20.18 10.59
N SER A 262 -3.60 20.07 10.51
CA SER A 262 -4.52 20.78 11.41
C SER A 262 -4.56 20.20 12.82
N ARG A 263 -3.90 19.06 13.05
CA ARG A 263 -3.81 18.38 14.34
C ARG A 263 -2.46 18.62 15.00
N LYS A 264 -2.38 18.42 16.31
CA LYS A 264 -1.14 18.56 17.09
C LYS A 264 -0.09 17.49 16.76
N HIS A 265 -0.50 16.39 16.11
CA HIS A 265 0.36 15.31 15.69
C HIS A 265 -0.10 14.74 14.35
N SER A 266 0.86 14.28 13.57
CA SER A 266 0.65 13.48 12.37
C SER A 266 1.67 12.34 12.34
N HIS A 267 1.37 11.31 11.58
CA HIS A 267 2.30 10.19 11.41
C HIS A 267 3.60 10.66 10.74
N GLY A 268 3.47 11.42 9.66
CA GLY A 268 4.63 11.95 8.92
C GLY A 268 5.51 12.91 9.71
N ALA A 269 4.95 13.70 10.65
CA ALA A 269 5.76 14.54 11.54
C ALA A 269 6.70 13.69 12.41
N HIS A 270 6.15 12.67 13.05
CA HIS A 270 6.92 11.75 13.90
C HIS A 270 7.99 10.99 13.11
N VAL A 271 7.63 10.46 11.95
CA VAL A 271 8.51 9.66 11.10
C VAL A 271 9.63 10.51 10.50
N LEU A 272 9.31 11.72 9.98
CA LEU A 272 10.31 12.62 9.42
C LEU A 272 11.30 13.13 10.49
N ASP A 273 10.84 13.47 11.70
CA ASP A 273 11.72 13.88 12.78
C ASP A 273 12.67 12.74 13.18
N THR A 274 12.16 11.53 13.29
CA THR A 274 12.98 10.34 13.56
C THR A 274 14.02 10.12 12.45
N LEU A 275 13.65 10.30 11.18
CA LEU A 275 14.51 10.11 10.02
C LEU A 275 15.58 11.21 9.91
N ALA A 276 15.17 12.47 9.93
CA ALA A 276 15.99 13.59 9.49
C ALA A 276 16.08 14.74 10.51
N GLY A 277 15.31 14.68 11.60
CA GLY A 277 15.35 15.72 12.64
C GLY A 277 16.60 15.63 13.51
N ARG A 278 17.09 16.78 14.02
CA ARG A 278 18.13 16.88 15.04
C ARG A 278 19.42 16.08 14.77
N TRP A 279 19.89 16.12 13.57
CA TRP A 279 21.23 15.67 13.23
C TRP A 279 22.27 16.68 13.73
N ASP A 280 23.50 16.22 14.04
CA ASP A 280 24.59 17.15 14.25
C ASP A 280 24.77 18.04 12.99
N PRO A 281 25.23 19.29 13.16
CA PRO A 281 25.25 20.25 12.07
C PRO A 281 26.03 19.81 10.82
N ALA A 282 27.13 19.07 11.00
CA ALA A 282 27.96 18.61 9.88
C ALA A 282 27.27 17.51 9.06
N THR A 283 26.70 16.53 9.75
CA THR A 283 25.91 15.46 9.13
C THR A 283 24.65 16.02 8.49
N ALA A 284 23.96 16.94 9.18
CA ALA A 284 22.76 17.60 8.66
C ALA A 284 23.03 18.39 7.37
N ALA A 285 24.16 19.09 7.29
CA ALA A 285 24.56 19.84 6.09
C ALA A 285 24.86 18.91 4.90
N ALA A 286 25.41 17.71 5.15
CA ALA A 286 25.75 16.75 4.11
C ALA A 286 24.55 15.95 3.56
N ALA A 287 23.38 16.01 4.19
CA ALA A 287 22.17 15.31 3.79
C ALA A 287 21.14 16.25 3.15
N ARG A 288 20.54 15.82 2.05
CA ARG A 288 19.39 16.51 1.41
C ARG A 288 18.11 15.76 1.69
N ILE A 289 16.98 16.44 1.73
CA ILE A 289 15.70 15.87 2.08
C ILE A 289 14.70 16.09 0.95
N ILE A 290 14.03 15.02 0.54
CA ILE A 290 12.86 15.03 -0.34
C ILE A 290 11.68 14.45 0.42
N THR A 291 10.53 15.12 0.40
CA THR A 291 9.34 14.64 1.09
C THR A 291 8.15 14.53 0.16
N VAL A 292 7.33 13.51 0.35
CA VAL A 292 6.02 13.37 -0.27
C VAL A 292 4.98 13.16 0.81
N ASP A 293 4.03 14.08 0.88
CA ASP A 293 2.86 14.03 1.74
C ASP A 293 1.69 13.43 0.95
N LEU A 294 1.33 12.18 1.28
CA LEU A 294 0.24 11.46 0.62
C LEU A 294 -1.11 12.17 0.82
N PRO A 295 -2.09 11.97 -0.07
CA PRO A 295 -3.37 12.63 0.10
C PRO A 295 -4.11 12.10 1.32
N SER A 296 -4.83 12.97 2.00
CA SER A 296 -5.64 12.61 3.18
C SER A 296 -6.68 11.52 2.88
N SER A 297 -7.16 11.45 1.63
CA SER A 297 -8.03 10.36 1.15
C SER A 297 -7.37 8.98 1.24
N SER A 298 -6.05 8.89 1.26
CA SER A 298 -5.33 7.61 1.39
C SER A 298 -5.57 6.90 2.73
N VAL A 299 -6.14 7.57 3.73
CA VAL A 299 -6.53 6.97 5.02
C VAL A 299 -8.02 6.67 5.13
N TRP A 300 -8.84 7.08 4.15
CA TRP A 300 -10.27 6.79 4.16
C TRP A 300 -10.56 5.35 3.80
N GLU A 301 -9.83 4.84 2.83
CA GLU A 301 -9.87 3.44 2.45
C GLU A 301 -8.64 2.73 3.05
N THR A 302 -8.86 1.71 3.87
CA THR A 302 -7.83 1.08 4.69
C THR A 302 -7.32 -0.24 4.13
N SER A 303 -8.00 -0.80 3.11
CA SER A 303 -7.70 -2.11 2.54
C SER A 303 -6.32 -2.20 1.86
N GLY A 304 -5.75 -1.06 1.46
CA GLY A 304 -4.52 -1.01 0.66
C GLY A 304 -4.77 -1.06 -0.85
N PHE A 305 -5.95 -1.50 -1.29
CA PHE A 305 -6.36 -1.34 -2.68
C PHE A 305 -6.53 0.15 -3.03
N GLY A 306 -6.34 0.47 -4.28
CA GLY A 306 -6.57 1.83 -4.75
C GLY A 306 -5.53 2.87 -4.36
N LYS A 307 -4.36 2.46 -3.84
CA LYS A 307 -3.29 3.39 -3.42
C LYS A 307 -1.99 3.26 -4.20
N ASP A 308 -1.89 2.28 -5.07
CA ASP A 308 -0.67 1.97 -5.81
C ASP A 308 -0.18 3.16 -6.63
N MET A 309 -1.11 3.90 -7.26
CA MET A 309 -0.78 5.07 -8.08
C MET A 309 -0.12 6.17 -7.23
N PHE A 310 -0.63 6.44 -6.02
CA PHE A 310 -0.09 7.49 -5.16
C PHE A 310 1.34 7.16 -4.71
N VAL A 311 1.57 5.92 -4.30
CA VAL A 311 2.89 5.44 -3.86
C VAL A 311 3.86 5.40 -5.03
N LEU A 312 3.45 4.85 -6.18
CA LEU A 312 4.31 4.74 -7.35
C LEU A 312 4.66 6.11 -7.94
N SER A 313 3.69 7.03 -8.01
CA SER A 313 3.94 8.41 -8.42
C SER A 313 4.91 9.13 -7.47
N ALA A 314 4.79 8.87 -6.15
CA ALA A 314 5.71 9.41 -5.16
C ALA A 314 7.14 8.88 -5.35
N LEU A 315 7.30 7.60 -5.64
CA LEU A 315 8.61 7.01 -5.94
C LEU A 315 9.20 7.62 -7.21
N HIS A 316 8.43 7.72 -8.30
CA HIS A 316 8.89 8.36 -9.54
C HIS A 316 9.30 9.82 -9.32
N TYR A 317 8.53 10.55 -8.52
CA TYR A 317 8.87 11.92 -8.15
C TYR A 317 10.21 11.99 -7.39
N ILE A 318 10.40 11.15 -6.36
CA ILE A 318 11.63 11.11 -5.57
C ILE A 318 12.83 10.77 -6.45
N PHE A 319 12.72 9.80 -7.34
CA PHE A 319 13.81 9.41 -8.25
C PHE A 319 14.18 10.56 -9.18
N ASN A 320 13.19 11.25 -9.76
CA ASN A 320 13.41 12.41 -10.60
C ASN A 320 14.09 13.56 -9.82
N ARG A 321 13.59 13.91 -8.64
CA ARG A 321 14.15 15.00 -7.82
C ARG A 321 15.54 14.68 -7.29
N ALA A 322 15.80 13.42 -6.94
CA ALA A 322 17.13 12.97 -6.52
C ALA A 322 18.15 13.07 -7.65
N MET A 323 17.74 12.82 -8.89
CA MET A 323 18.56 13.04 -10.08
C MET A 323 18.87 14.52 -10.27
N LEU A 324 17.88 15.41 -10.20
CA LEU A 324 18.07 16.86 -10.35
C LEU A 324 19.02 17.44 -9.29
N ILE A 325 18.87 16.99 -8.02
CA ILE A 325 19.80 17.38 -6.95
C ILE A 325 21.22 16.95 -7.30
N SER A 326 21.43 15.69 -7.68
CA SER A 326 22.75 15.17 -8.02
C SER A 326 23.41 15.96 -9.16
N GLN A 327 22.66 16.14 -10.24
CA GLN A 327 23.13 16.86 -11.45
C GLN A 327 23.43 18.33 -11.19
N SER A 328 22.74 19.01 -10.24
CA SER A 328 23.04 20.39 -9.87
C SER A 328 24.48 20.56 -9.31
N TYR A 329 25.04 19.47 -8.80
CA TYR A 329 26.43 19.42 -8.31
C TYR A 329 27.40 18.74 -9.31
N GLY A 330 26.94 18.38 -10.52
CA GLY A 330 27.75 17.71 -11.52
C GLY A 330 28.05 16.24 -11.20
N ILE A 331 27.17 15.59 -10.45
CA ILE A 331 27.28 14.18 -10.05
C ILE A 331 26.15 13.41 -10.72
N ASP A 332 26.44 12.22 -11.27
CA ASP A 332 25.43 11.39 -11.95
C ASP A 332 24.32 10.96 -10.99
N ALA A 333 24.69 10.42 -9.83
CA ALA A 333 23.75 10.08 -8.77
C ALA A 333 24.41 10.11 -7.39
N LEU A 334 23.66 10.58 -6.38
CA LEU A 334 24.01 10.47 -4.97
C LEU A 334 23.35 9.24 -4.33
N PRO A 335 23.92 8.65 -3.27
CA PRO A 335 23.22 7.63 -2.48
C PRO A 335 21.83 8.12 -2.06
N LEU A 336 20.84 7.24 -2.17
CA LEU A 336 19.42 7.55 -1.87
C LEU A 336 18.86 6.55 -0.87
N VAL A 337 18.31 7.05 0.23
CA VAL A 337 17.60 6.25 1.22
C VAL A 337 16.17 6.77 1.35
N ILE A 338 15.20 5.93 1.00
CA ILE A 338 13.76 6.26 1.05
C ILE A 338 13.13 5.53 2.22
N ASN A 339 12.50 6.25 3.14
CA ASN A 339 11.65 5.66 4.17
C ASN A 339 10.21 5.66 3.68
N LEU A 340 9.60 4.48 3.55
CA LEU A 340 8.20 4.30 3.23
C LEU A 340 7.51 3.59 4.40
N SER A 341 7.02 4.38 5.38
CA SER A 341 6.36 3.85 6.58
C SER A 341 4.88 3.56 6.34
N TYR A 342 4.59 2.85 5.26
CA TYR A 342 3.27 2.47 4.79
C TYR A 342 3.21 0.98 4.41
N GLY A 343 1.99 0.41 4.30
CA GLY A 343 1.78 -0.95 3.82
C GLY A 343 0.38 -1.47 4.04
N TYR A 344 0.12 -2.67 3.52
CA TYR A 344 -1.16 -3.36 3.62
C TYR A 344 -0.99 -4.84 4.00
N SER A 345 -2.10 -5.49 4.38
CA SER A 345 -2.11 -6.88 4.87
C SER A 345 -2.38 -7.92 3.78
N GLY A 346 -2.94 -7.51 2.65
CA GLY A 346 -3.23 -8.40 1.52
C GLY A 346 -2.08 -8.55 0.55
N GLY A 347 -2.38 -9.14 -0.59
CA GLY A 347 -1.41 -9.39 -1.63
C GLY A 347 -0.75 -10.77 -1.55
N PRO A 348 0.11 -11.10 -2.53
CA PRO A 348 0.73 -12.42 -2.65
C PRO A 348 1.80 -12.71 -1.60
N HIS A 349 2.41 -11.70 -1.00
CA HIS A 349 3.50 -11.79 -0.02
C HIS A 349 4.70 -12.64 -0.47
N ASP A 350 5.03 -12.59 -1.74
CA ASP A 350 6.11 -13.37 -2.36
C ASP A 350 7.02 -12.52 -3.26
N GLY A 351 6.91 -11.20 -3.15
CA GLY A 351 7.68 -10.24 -3.96
C GLY A 351 7.12 -10.00 -5.36
N THR A 352 5.97 -10.60 -5.69
CA THR A 352 5.34 -10.46 -7.02
C THR A 352 4.18 -9.47 -7.04
N GLY A 353 3.94 -8.74 -5.95
CA GLY A 353 2.97 -7.65 -5.90
C GLY A 353 3.34 -6.52 -6.86
N LEU A 354 2.34 -5.78 -7.37
CA LEU A 354 2.57 -4.70 -8.33
C LEU A 354 3.60 -3.68 -7.82
N ILE A 355 3.39 -3.15 -6.62
CA ILE A 355 4.30 -2.15 -6.03
C ILE A 355 5.67 -2.76 -5.73
N GLU A 356 5.72 -4.04 -5.33
CA GLU A 356 6.98 -4.72 -5.03
C GLU A 356 7.86 -4.87 -6.28
N GLU A 357 7.27 -5.27 -7.41
CA GLU A 357 8.01 -5.37 -8.67
C GLU A 357 8.37 -3.98 -9.23
N ALA A 358 7.47 -3.00 -9.12
CA ALA A 358 7.77 -1.63 -9.52
C ALA A 358 8.93 -1.03 -8.71
N ILE A 359 8.96 -1.25 -7.39
CA ILE A 359 10.09 -0.88 -6.53
C ILE A 359 11.38 -1.57 -6.98
N ALA A 360 11.32 -2.87 -7.25
CA ALA A 360 12.48 -3.64 -7.66
C ALA A 360 13.07 -3.11 -8.98
N GLU A 361 12.24 -2.77 -9.96
CA GLU A 361 12.68 -2.17 -11.22
C GLU A 361 13.35 -0.82 -11.03
N LEU A 362 12.74 0.08 -10.27
CA LEU A 362 13.30 1.41 -10.01
C LEU A 362 14.64 1.34 -9.26
N ILE A 363 14.77 0.45 -8.29
CA ILE A 363 16.03 0.25 -7.58
C ILE A 363 17.09 -0.34 -8.52
N GLU A 364 16.74 -1.35 -9.32
CA GLU A 364 17.66 -2.01 -10.24
C GLU A 364 18.24 -1.03 -11.26
N GLU A 365 17.40 -0.15 -11.82
CA GLU A 365 17.83 0.88 -12.75
C GLU A 365 18.84 1.87 -12.13
N ARG A 366 18.58 2.30 -10.88
CA ARG A 366 19.38 3.33 -10.25
C ARG A 366 20.61 2.83 -9.49
N LYS A 367 20.59 1.61 -8.95
CA LYS A 367 21.70 1.07 -8.14
C LYS A 367 23.02 0.98 -8.90
N ALA A 368 22.99 0.89 -10.23
CA ALA A 368 24.18 0.92 -11.09
C ALA A 368 24.92 2.27 -11.02
N LEU A 369 24.24 3.35 -10.66
CA LEU A 369 24.78 4.71 -10.55
C LEU A 369 25.17 5.05 -9.11
N ALA A 370 24.35 4.70 -8.13
CA ALA A 370 24.60 4.96 -6.71
C ALA A 370 23.77 4.03 -5.80
N PRO A 371 24.24 3.72 -4.57
CA PRO A 371 23.48 2.97 -3.59
C PRO A 371 22.07 3.54 -3.41
N THR A 372 21.06 2.68 -3.55
CA THR A 372 19.65 3.06 -3.48
C THR A 372 18.88 2.06 -2.66
N PHE A 373 18.26 2.50 -1.56
CA PHE A 373 17.55 1.63 -0.63
C PHE A 373 16.18 2.20 -0.27
N ILE A 374 15.18 1.30 -0.21
CA ILE A 374 13.87 1.59 0.36
C ILE A 374 13.74 0.81 1.66
N VAL A 375 13.48 1.54 2.74
CA VAL A 375 13.33 1.03 4.10
C VAL A 375 11.85 1.04 4.47
N MET A 376 11.33 -0.12 4.86
CA MET A 376 9.91 -0.31 5.15
C MET A 376 9.70 -1.00 6.51
N PRO A 377 8.61 -0.68 7.22
CA PRO A 377 8.23 -1.41 8.43
C PRO A 377 7.75 -2.82 8.10
N SER A 378 8.00 -3.76 9.01
CA SER A 378 7.46 -5.11 8.92
C SER A 378 5.93 -5.16 9.05
N GLY A 379 5.32 -4.12 9.63
CA GLY A 379 3.89 -4.00 9.90
C GLY A 379 3.53 -4.26 11.37
N ASN A 380 2.28 -3.96 11.71
CA ASN A 380 1.76 -4.02 13.08
C ASN A 380 0.62 -5.06 13.24
N LEU A 381 0.64 -6.13 12.45
CA LEU A 381 -0.50 -7.04 12.25
C LEU A 381 -0.37 -8.38 12.98
N PHE A 382 0.67 -8.57 13.81
CA PHE A 382 0.98 -9.86 14.43
C PHE A 382 -0.19 -10.44 15.25
N GLN A 383 -0.97 -9.59 15.89
CA GLN A 383 -2.10 -9.97 16.74
C GLN A 383 -3.48 -9.86 16.06
N ASP A 384 -3.54 -9.35 14.83
CA ASP A 384 -4.81 -8.95 14.20
C ASP A 384 -5.60 -10.12 13.60
N ARG A 385 -5.00 -11.33 13.52
CA ARG A 385 -5.68 -12.55 13.04
C ARG A 385 -6.12 -12.44 11.57
N LEU A 386 -5.33 -11.76 10.74
CA LEU A 386 -5.64 -11.48 9.33
C LEU A 386 -5.04 -12.52 8.37
N TYR A 387 -4.26 -13.47 8.88
CA TYR A 387 -3.61 -14.49 8.08
C TYR A 387 -3.93 -15.89 8.54
N ALA A 388 -4.31 -16.76 7.60
CA ALA A 388 -4.51 -18.18 7.81
C ALA A 388 -3.93 -19.00 6.66
N GLN A 389 -3.60 -20.27 6.91
CA GLN A 389 -3.05 -21.16 5.90
C GLN A 389 -3.82 -22.48 5.90
N ILE A 390 -4.33 -22.87 4.74
CA ILE A 390 -5.00 -24.17 4.51
C ILE A 390 -4.00 -25.11 3.83
N THR A 391 -3.55 -26.12 4.52
CA THR A 391 -2.64 -27.16 4.01
C THR A 391 -3.37 -28.46 3.72
N GLY A 392 -2.70 -29.41 3.08
CA GLY A 392 -3.25 -30.75 2.82
C GLY A 392 -3.78 -31.47 4.08
N ALA A 393 -3.19 -31.20 5.26
CA ALA A 393 -3.61 -31.78 6.53
C ALA A 393 -4.97 -31.26 7.05
N HIS A 394 -5.46 -30.16 6.51
CA HIS A 394 -6.73 -29.57 6.92
C HIS A 394 -7.94 -30.13 6.15
N PHE A 395 -7.69 -30.91 5.07
CA PHE A 395 -8.75 -31.50 4.26
C PHE A 395 -9.20 -32.85 4.84
N HIS A 396 -10.45 -32.91 5.24
CA HIS A 396 -11.08 -34.11 5.78
C HIS A 396 -12.15 -34.64 4.82
N PRO A 397 -12.32 -35.96 4.72
CA PRO A 397 -13.36 -36.54 3.88
C PRO A 397 -14.75 -36.16 4.41
N VAL A 398 -15.67 -35.91 3.50
CA VAL A 398 -17.10 -35.70 3.76
C VAL A 398 -17.92 -36.84 3.13
N PRO A 399 -19.22 -37.04 3.51
CA PRO A 399 -19.98 -38.17 3.09
C PRO A 399 -20.11 -38.41 1.58
N ASP A 400 -20.00 -37.39 0.77
CA ASP A 400 -20.02 -37.45 -0.71
C ASP A 400 -18.68 -37.86 -1.34
N GLY A 401 -17.68 -38.23 -0.53
CA GLY A 401 -16.35 -38.66 -0.96
C GLY A 401 -15.39 -37.52 -1.27
N GLN A 402 -15.82 -36.29 -1.18
CA GLN A 402 -14.95 -35.12 -1.35
C GLN A 402 -14.10 -34.91 -0.09
N LYS A 403 -13.04 -34.13 -0.23
CA LYS A 403 -12.24 -33.66 0.90
C LYS A 403 -12.40 -32.17 1.07
N VAL A 404 -12.76 -31.73 2.27
CA VAL A 404 -13.11 -30.36 2.58
C VAL A 404 -12.26 -29.82 3.73
N ALA A 405 -11.76 -28.59 3.57
CA ALA A 405 -11.19 -27.77 4.64
C ALA A 405 -12.11 -26.59 4.92
N THR A 406 -12.31 -26.27 6.19
CA THR A 406 -13.21 -25.18 6.60
C THR A 406 -12.44 -24.08 7.29
N LEU A 407 -12.72 -22.82 6.97
CA LEU A 407 -12.18 -21.62 7.61
C LEU A 407 -13.34 -20.73 8.05
N HIS A 408 -13.19 -20.03 9.16
CA HIS A 408 -14.19 -19.10 9.66
C HIS A 408 -13.69 -17.67 9.65
N TRP A 409 -14.51 -16.77 9.11
CA TRP A 409 -14.27 -15.33 9.03
C TRP A 409 -15.38 -14.61 9.77
N PHE A 410 -15.02 -13.77 10.72
CA PHE A 410 -15.97 -12.90 11.43
C PHE A 410 -16.01 -11.55 10.74
N ALA A 411 -17.16 -11.19 10.17
CA ALA A 411 -17.49 -9.87 9.67
C ALA A 411 -18.18 -9.08 10.79
N PRO A 412 -17.56 -7.98 11.29
CA PRO A 412 -18.10 -7.24 12.43
C PRO A 412 -19.44 -6.56 12.08
N PRO A 413 -20.32 -6.34 13.06
CA PRO A 413 -21.47 -5.46 12.88
C PRO A 413 -21.02 -3.99 12.80
N ALA A 414 -21.87 -3.12 12.25
CA ALA A 414 -21.63 -1.70 12.11
C ALA A 414 -20.37 -1.32 11.29
N ASP A 415 -19.95 -2.22 10.39
CA ASP A 415 -18.92 -1.90 9.41
C ASP A 415 -19.56 -1.14 8.23
N ARG A 416 -19.02 0.04 7.93
CA ARG A 416 -19.51 0.95 6.87
C ARG A 416 -18.70 0.91 5.60
N THR A 417 -17.68 0.08 5.56
CA THR A 417 -16.78 -0.09 4.41
C THR A 417 -16.84 -1.51 3.87
N SER A 418 -16.41 -1.69 2.63
CA SER A 418 -16.33 -3.03 2.03
C SER A 418 -15.21 -3.83 2.68
N SER A 419 -15.46 -5.12 2.98
CA SER A 419 -14.47 -6.03 3.54
C SER A 419 -13.90 -6.97 2.46
N TYR A 420 -12.59 -7.18 2.44
CA TYR A 420 -11.89 -7.95 1.41
C TYR A 420 -11.15 -9.14 2.01
N LEU A 421 -11.37 -10.34 1.41
CA LEU A 421 -10.72 -11.58 1.78
C LEU A 421 -10.14 -12.26 0.54
N GLU A 422 -8.83 -12.50 0.54
CA GLU A 422 -8.08 -13.10 -0.55
C GLU A 422 -7.64 -14.53 -0.22
N PHE A 423 -7.69 -15.41 -1.23
CA PHE A 423 -7.19 -16.78 -1.18
C PHE A 423 -6.15 -16.97 -2.28
N TRP A 424 -4.89 -17.01 -1.90
CA TRP A 424 -3.77 -17.21 -2.81
C TRP A 424 -3.42 -18.68 -2.92
N TYR A 425 -3.68 -19.26 -4.07
CA TYR A 425 -3.43 -20.67 -4.35
C TYR A 425 -1.96 -20.92 -4.67
N PRO A 426 -1.46 -22.16 -4.47
CA PRO A 426 -0.09 -22.52 -4.85
C PRO A 426 0.19 -22.25 -6.33
N PRO A 427 1.45 -21.96 -6.71
CA PRO A 427 1.85 -21.84 -8.11
C PRO A 427 1.45 -23.08 -8.92
N GLY A 428 1.00 -22.88 -10.15
CA GLY A 428 0.55 -23.94 -11.04
C GLY A 428 -0.86 -24.48 -10.75
N THR A 429 -1.61 -23.84 -9.85
CA THR A 429 -3.04 -24.14 -9.67
C THR A 429 -3.83 -23.74 -10.91
N ASP A 430 -4.72 -24.62 -11.37
CA ASP A 430 -5.66 -24.33 -12.44
C ASP A 430 -6.93 -23.64 -11.90
N PHE A 431 -7.55 -22.76 -12.69
CA PHE A 431 -8.83 -22.12 -12.31
C PHE A 431 -9.91 -23.15 -12.00
N ALA A 432 -9.98 -24.25 -12.75
CA ALA A 432 -10.92 -25.33 -12.54
C ALA A 432 -10.76 -26.05 -11.19
N ASP A 433 -9.60 -25.94 -10.56
CA ASP A 433 -9.30 -26.53 -9.26
C ASP A 433 -9.75 -25.64 -8.08
N VAL A 434 -10.13 -24.38 -8.36
CA VAL A 434 -10.63 -23.44 -7.35
C VAL A 434 -12.10 -23.68 -7.09
N LYS A 435 -12.40 -24.37 -5.98
CA LYS A 435 -13.77 -24.66 -5.54
C LYS A 435 -13.97 -24.19 -4.11
N ILE A 436 -14.84 -23.18 -3.94
CA ILE A 436 -15.17 -22.58 -2.65
C ILE A 436 -16.69 -22.58 -2.48
N GLU A 437 -17.15 -22.81 -1.27
CA GLU A 437 -18.53 -22.60 -0.84
C GLU A 437 -18.53 -21.63 0.34
N LEU A 438 -19.41 -20.67 0.31
CA LEU A 438 -19.63 -19.71 1.38
C LEU A 438 -20.95 -20.03 2.10
N THR A 439 -20.94 -19.95 3.42
CA THR A 439 -22.14 -20.03 4.23
C THR A 439 -22.24 -18.79 5.10
N THR A 440 -23.38 -18.13 5.04
CA THR A 440 -23.67 -16.91 5.81
C THR A 440 -23.74 -17.18 7.31
N PRO A 441 -23.69 -16.18 8.17
CA PRO A 441 -23.91 -16.34 9.61
C PRO A 441 -25.25 -16.99 9.97
N ALA A 442 -26.29 -16.81 9.14
CA ALA A 442 -27.60 -17.45 9.30
C ALA A 442 -27.65 -18.92 8.80
N GLY A 443 -26.53 -19.46 8.28
CA GLY A 443 -26.47 -20.84 7.79
C GLY A 443 -26.91 -21.02 6.34
N GLN A 444 -27.24 -19.97 5.61
CA GLN A 444 -27.57 -20.03 4.19
C GLN A 444 -26.30 -20.30 3.38
N ARG A 445 -26.30 -21.32 2.54
CA ARG A 445 -25.21 -21.59 1.61
C ARG A 445 -25.37 -20.72 0.36
N LEU A 446 -24.30 -20.06 0.00
CA LEU A 446 -24.19 -19.28 -1.23
C LEU A 446 -23.35 -20.09 -2.20
N PRO A 447 -23.94 -20.68 -3.27
CA PRO A 447 -23.15 -21.42 -4.24
C PRO A 447 -22.27 -20.44 -5.02
N VAL A 448 -20.98 -20.66 -4.93
CA VAL A 448 -20.03 -19.98 -5.82
C VAL A 448 -19.89 -20.84 -7.06
N ARG A 449 -20.25 -20.32 -8.22
CA ARG A 449 -20.09 -21.02 -9.51
C ARG A 449 -18.63 -21.39 -9.70
N GLN A 450 -18.41 -22.60 -10.24
CA GLN A 450 -17.07 -23.01 -10.69
C GLN A 450 -16.65 -22.11 -11.82
N GLY A 451 -15.37 -21.67 -11.80
CA GLY A 451 -14.79 -20.92 -12.91
C GLY A 451 -14.94 -21.68 -14.22
N ILE A 452 -15.17 -20.98 -15.31
CA ILE A 452 -15.24 -21.56 -16.65
C ILE A 452 -13.80 -21.88 -17.07
N LEU A 453 -13.57 -23.09 -17.53
CA LEU A 453 -12.28 -23.55 -18.06
C LEU A 453 -11.87 -22.66 -19.25
N GLY A 454 -10.67 -22.09 -19.18
CA GLY A 454 -10.08 -21.29 -20.23
C GLY A 454 -10.26 -19.78 -20.11
N GLU A 455 -11.00 -19.28 -19.12
CA GLU A 455 -11.10 -17.85 -18.83
C GLU A 455 -9.97 -17.40 -17.89
N SER A 456 -9.45 -16.22 -18.15
CA SER A 456 -8.39 -15.61 -17.34
C SER A 456 -8.91 -14.97 -16.07
N HIS A 457 -10.22 -14.85 -15.94
CA HIS A 457 -10.92 -14.10 -14.92
C HIS A 457 -12.36 -14.59 -14.77
N PHE A 458 -12.86 -14.67 -13.55
CA PHE A 458 -14.24 -15.01 -13.23
C PHE A 458 -14.74 -14.08 -12.12
N ALA A 459 -15.97 -13.60 -12.24
CA ALA A 459 -16.65 -12.84 -11.21
C ALA A 459 -18.12 -13.29 -11.09
N ALA A 460 -18.63 -13.36 -9.87
CA ALA A 460 -20.03 -13.65 -9.57
C ALA A 460 -20.49 -12.83 -8.36
N ASN A 461 -21.70 -12.28 -8.42
CA ASN A 461 -22.30 -11.63 -7.28
C ASN A 461 -22.69 -12.67 -6.22
N LEU A 462 -22.55 -12.29 -4.96
CA LEU A 462 -23.08 -13.00 -3.81
C LEU A 462 -24.44 -12.37 -3.49
N GLU A 463 -25.50 -13.16 -3.57
CA GLU A 463 -26.86 -12.66 -3.43
C GLU A 463 -27.60 -13.36 -2.28
N ILE A 464 -28.33 -12.55 -1.50
CA ILE A 464 -29.25 -12.99 -0.47
C ILE A 464 -30.58 -12.30 -0.75
N ASP A 465 -31.67 -13.06 -0.89
CA ASP A 465 -33.00 -12.55 -1.15
C ASP A 465 -33.07 -11.57 -2.36
N ASN A 466 -32.36 -11.89 -3.44
CA ASN A 466 -32.20 -11.12 -4.67
C ASN A 466 -31.46 -9.76 -4.48
N HIS A 467 -30.78 -9.56 -3.38
CA HIS A 467 -29.92 -8.39 -3.18
C HIS A 467 -28.44 -8.78 -3.19
N VAL A 468 -27.63 -7.99 -3.86
CA VAL A 468 -26.18 -8.20 -3.88
C VAL A 468 -25.61 -7.79 -2.52
N VAL A 469 -24.97 -8.75 -1.83
CA VAL A 469 -24.31 -8.55 -0.53
C VAL A 469 -22.79 -8.66 -0.64
N GLY A 470 -22.28 -8.94 -1.83
CA GLY A 470 -20.85 -9.09 -2.08
C GLY A 470 -20.55 -9.63 -3.46
N GLN A 471 -19.28 -9.91 -3.69
CA GLN A 471 -18.78 -10.50 -4.95
C GLN A 471 -17.75 -11.59 -4.65
N PHE A 472 -17.74 -12.63 -5.45
CA PHE A 472 -16.71 -13.65 -5.51
C PHE A 472 -16.00 -13.59 -6.86
N THR A 473 -14.67 -13.61 -6.85
CA THR A 473 -13.88 -13.56 -8.08
C THR A 473 -12.74 -14.57 -8.06
N ILE A 474 -12.28 -14.98 -9.25
CA ILE A 474 -11.07 -15.77 -9.44
C ILE A 474 -10.28 -15.09 -10.56
N ASP A 475 -9.01 -14.78 -10.32
CA ASP A 475 -8.14 -14.17 -11.31
C ASP A 475 -6.67 -14.60 -11.16
N ARG A 476 -5.86 -14.21 -12.13
CA ARG A 476 -4.40 -14.14 -12.04
C ARG A 476 -4.02 -12.67 -12.09
N PRO A 477 -3.76 -12.02 -10.94
CA PRO A 477 -3.56 -10.58 -10.88
C PRO A 477 -2.40 -10.07 -11.73
N ARG A 478 -1.48 -10.95 -12.08
CA ARG A 478 -0.25 -10.66 -12.82
C ARG A 478 -0.17 -11.52 -14.08
N ARG A 479 -1.01 -11.25 -15.07
CA ARG A 479 -1.10 -12.04 -16.31
C ARG A 479 0.20 -12.09 -17.09
N ALA A 480 0.99 -11.03 -17.03
CA ALA A 480 2.29 -10.97 -17.69
C ALA A 480 3.35 -11.89 -17.07
N ASN A 481 3.17 -12.34 -15.82
CA ASN A 481 4.09 -13.23 -15.15
C ASN A 481 3.55 -14.68 -15.20
N PRO A 482 4.20 -15.60 -15.95
CA PRO A 482 3.75 -16.99 -16.06
C PRO A 482 3.79 -17.76 -14.73
N ALA A 483 4.54 -17.29 -13.75
CA ALA A 483 4.59 -17.84 -12.39
C ALA A 483 3.50 -17.25 -11.48
N ALA A 484 2.65 -16.35 -11.97
CA ALA A 484 1.61 -15.71 -11.17
C ALA A 484 0.65 -16.74 -10.59
N ARG A 485 0.40 -16.61 -9.30
CA ARG A 485 -0.54 -17.45 -8.54
C ARG A 485 -1.97 -17.11 -8.92
N VAL A 486 -2.85 -18.10 -8.83
CA VAL A 486 -4.29 -17.88 -8.87
C VAL A 486 -4.73 -17.29 -7.54
N ARG A 487 -5.53 -16.24 -7.60
CA ARG A 487 -6.21 -15.63 -6.48
C ARG A 487 -7.71 -15.84 -6.60
N ALA A 488 -8.37 -16.25 -5.53
CA ALA A 488 -9.80 -16.07 -5.36
C ALA A 488 -10.03 -14.96 -4.35
N THR A 489 -11.05 -14.11 -4.57
CA THR A 489 -11.36 -13.02 -3.67
C THR A 489 -12.84 -13.05 -3.30
N VAL A 490 -13.14 -12.89 -2.02
CA VAL A 490 -14.48 -12.60 -1.50
C VAL A 490 -14.50 -11.16 -1.06
N ILE A 491 -15.41 -10.39 -1.61
CA ILE A 491 -15.67 -9.02 -1.21
C ILE A 491 -17.06 -8.99 -0.59
N LEU A 492 -17.20 -8.44 0.61
CA LEU A 492 -18.50 -8.20 1.23
C LEU A 492 -18.82 -6.72 1.20
N ALA A 493 -20.07 -6.40 0.93
CA ALA A 493 -20.62 -5.07 1.17
C ALA A 493 -20.53 -4.74 2.67
N PRO A 494 -20.63 -3.45 3.06
CA PRO A 494 -20.73 -3.05 4.45
C PRO A 494 -21.80 -3.82 5.22
N THR A 495 -21.54 -4.10 6.49
CA THR A 495 -22.54 -4.77 7.37
C THR A 495 -23.54 -3.77 7.97
N GLU A 496 -23.28 -2.47 7.85
CA GLU A 496 -24.21 -1.39 8.17
C GLU A 496 -24.59 -0.66 6.88
N ALA A 497 -25.88 -0.64 6.56
CA ALA A 497 -26.35 0.14 5.43
C ALA A 497 -26.03 1.63 5.66
N PRO A 498 -25.54 2.35 4.65
CA PRO A 498 -25.33 3.77 4.78
C PRO A 498 -26.65 4.46 5.11
N ALA A 499 -26.60 5.44 6.02
CA ALA A 499 -27.77 6.28 6.27
C ALA A 499 -28.17 6.91 4.93
N LYS A 500 -29.46 6.79 4.56
CA LYS A 500 -29.98 7.47 3.38
C LYS A 500 -29.76 8.96 3.57
N SER A 501 -28.70 9.49 2.98
CA SER A 501 -28.56 10.93 2.79
C SER A 501 -29.55 11.35 1.71
N ASP A 502 -29.99 12.61 1.72
CA ASP A 502 -30.87 13.17 0.67
C ASP A 502 -30.30 12.92 -0.75
N PHE A 503 -29.00 12.74 -0.83
CA PHE A 503 -28.24 12.39 -2.03
C PHE A 503 -28.48 10.94 -2.52
N MET A 504 -28.69 9.99 -1.61
CA MET A 504 -28.91 8.59 -1.96
C MET A 504 -30.41 8.25 -2.13
N ALA A 505 -31.30 9.22 -1.91
CA ALA A 505 -32.74 9.03 -2.05
C ALA A 505 -33.15 8.71 -3.51
N ASP A 506 -32.40 9.21 -4.49
CA ASP A 506 -32.67 9.03 -5.91
C ASP A 506 -31.86 7.90 -6.55
N ILE A 507 -30.98 7.24 -5.79
CA ILE A 507 -30.19 6.10 -6.29
C ILE A 507 -30.91 4.82 -5.85
N ASP A 508 -31.46 4.11 -6.82
CA ASP A 508 -31.95 2.75 -6.61
C ASP A 508 -30.74 1.85 -6.33
N MET A 509 -30.48 1.61 -5.03
CA MET A 509 -29.34 0.82 -4.58
C MET A 509 -29.70 -0.67 -4.71
N PRO A 510 -29.20 -1.39 -5.71
CA PRO A 510 -29.49 -2.82 -5.87
C PRO A 510 -28.82 -3.69 -4.79
N HIS A 511 -28.26 -3.07 -3.75
CA HIS A 511 -27.40 -3.69 -2.78
C HIS A 511 -27.99 -3.63 -1.38
N ALA A 512 -27.81 -4.72 -0.63
CA ALA A 512 -28.13 -4.81 0.77
C ALA A 512 -26.86 -4.86 1.61
N ALA A 513 -26.97 -4.49 2.88
CA ALA A 513 -25.91 -4.73 3.84
C ALA A 513 -25.59 -6.23 3.93
N ALA A 514 -24.31 -6.58 3.97
CA ALA A 514 -23.91 -7.95 4.18
C ALA A 514 -24.25 -8.39 5.62
N PRO A 515 -24.63 -9.66 5.84
CA PRO A 515 -24.87 -10.16 7.18
C PRO A 515 -23.63 -10.11 8.05
N ALA A 516 -23.69 -9.40 9.17
CA ALA A 516 -22.66 -9.43 10.20
C ALA A 516 -22.62 -10.77 10.93
N GLY A 517 -21.44 -11.23 11.33
CA GLY A 517 -21.28 -12.45 12.10
C GLY A 517 -20.25 -13.43 11.51
N LEU A 518 -20.39 -14.70 11.86
CA LEU A 518 -19.41 -15.73 11.50
C LEU A 518 -19.75 -16.37 10.15
N TRP A 519 -19.00 -16.00 9.13
CA TRP A 519 -19.04 -16.63 7.81
C TRP A 519 -18.21 -17.91 7.80
N THR A 520 -18.71 -18.93 7.12
CA THR A 520 -18.00 -20.21 6.95
C THR A 520 -17.59 -20.38 5.51
N ILE A 521 -16.32 -20.66 5.30
CA ILE A 521 -15.68 -20.83 3.99
C ILE A 521 -15.21 -22.27 3.89
N ARG A 522 -15.69 -23.00 2.89
CA ARG A 522 -15.33 -24.40 2.63
C ARG A 522 -14.53 -24.48 1.34
N PHE A 523 -13.33 -25.03 1.44
CA PHE A 523 -12.46 -25.32 0.31
C PHE A 523 -12.59 -26.78 -0.06
N PHE A 524 -12.80 -27.07 -1.34
CA PHE A 524 -12.92 -28.43 -1.83
C PHE A 524 -11.63 -28.83 -2.54
N ARG A 525 -11.18 -30.06 -2.27
CA ARG A 525 -10.03 -30.61 -2.98
C ARG A 525 -10.55 -31.44 -4.16
N PRO A 526 -10.03 -31.23 -5.40
CA PRO A 526 -10.42 -32.03 -6.55
C PRO A 526 -10.21 -33.53 -6.31
N ALA A 527 -11.17 -34.36 -6.71
CA ALA A 527 -11.05 -35.80 -6.65
C ALA A 527 -10.03 -36.31 -7.69
N GLY A 528 -9.12 -37.19 -7.30
CA GLY A 528 -8.21 -37.87 -8.21
C GLY A 528 -6.94 -37.13 -8.64
N LYS A 529 -6.83 -35.81 -8.43
CA LYS A 529 -5.56 -35.13 -8.63
C LYS A 529 -4.68 -35.23 -7.40
N GLN A 530 -3.58 -35.98 -7.50
CA GLN A 530 -2.48 -35.87 -6.55
C GLN A 530 -1.89 -34.45 -6.74
N VAL A 531 -2.22 -33.52 -5.84
CA VAL A 531 -1.37 -32.32 -5.67
C VAL A 531 0.00 -32.87 -5.35
N SER A 532 0.97 -32.60 -6.18
CA SER A 532 2.28 -33.28 -6.18
C SER A 532 2.78 -33.36 -4.74
N HIS A 533 2.91 -34.59 -4.23
CA HIS A 533 3.32 -34.88 -2.85
C HIS A 533 4.74 -34.40 -2.52
N HIS A 534 5.46 -33.87 -3.48
CA HIS A 534 6.83 -33.41 -3.31
C HIS A 534 6.97 -32.07 -2.60
N ARG A 535 5.89 -31.38 -2.23
CA ARG A 535 5.96 -30.10 -1.52
C ARG A 535 4.92 -30.01 -0.40
N PRO A 536 5.17 -30.63 0.77
CA PRO A 536 4.22 -30.59 1.91
C PRO A 536 3.99 -29.19 2.51
N ALA A 537 4.81 -28.21 2.14
CA ALA A 537 4.73 -26.82 2.64
C ALA A 537 3.73 -25.94 1.87
N TYR A 538 3.16 -26.39 0.75
CA TYR A 538 2.24 -25.59 -0.05
C TYR A 538 0.81 -25.68 0.47
N GLY A 539 0.24 -24.53 0.74
CA GLY A 539 -1.14 -24.35 1.16
C GLY A 539 -1.78 -23.12 0.53
N ILE A 540 -3.10 -23.06 0.60
CA ILE A 540 -3.84 -21.85 0.26
C ILE A 540 -3.56 -20.83 1.35
N GLU A 541 -3.02 -19.69 1.00
CA GLU A 541 -2.83 -18.57 1.92
C GLU A 541 -4.09 -17.70 1.91
N CYS A 542 -4.67 -17.51 3.07
CA CYS A 542 -5.89 -16.73 3.26
C CYS A 542 -5.53 -15.43 3.98
N ARG A 543 -5.87 -14.29 3.39
CA ARG A 543 -5.53 -12.96 3.91
C ARG A 543 -6.75 -12.06 3.91
N ILE A 544 -7.02 -11.44 5.05
CA ILE A 544 -8.00 -10.38 5.17
C ILE A 544 -7.26 -9.05 4.98
N GLN A 545 -7.79 -8.18 4.14
CA GLN A 545 -7.28 -6.82 4.02
C GLN A 545 -7.58 -6.06 5.32
N ARG A 546 -6.67 -5.15 5.66
CA ARG A 546 -6.88 -4.31 6.83
C ARG A 546 -8.05 -3.37 6.57
N ASP A 547 -8.92 -3.26 7.55
CA ASP A 547 -10.09 -2.40 7.51
C ASP A 547 -10.29 -1.76 8.89
N THR A 548 -9.50 -0.73 9.16
CA THR A 548 -9.56 0.02 10.41
C THR A 548 -9.44 1.51 10.14
N SER A 549 -10.33 2.29 10.72
CA SER A 549 -10.23 3.76 10.70
C SER A 549 -8.98 4.20 11.45
N TYR A 550 -8.03 4.80 10.77
CA TYR A 550 -6.93 5.51 11.41
C TYR A 550 -7.35 6.95 11.71
N GLY A 551 -7.47 7.28 12.96
CA GLY A 551 -7.51 8.57 13.68
C GLY A 551 -7.87 9.89 12.99
N GLN A 552 -7.90 9.96 11.67
CA GLN A 552 -8.09 11.18 10.89
C GLN A 552 -9.46 11.28 10.21
N GLY A 553 -10.12 10.16 9.97
CA GLY A 553 -11.48 10.09 9.48
C GLY A 553 -12.14 8.87 10.07
N ASN A 554 -13.25 9.04 10.75
CA ASN A 554 -14.05 7.89 11.15
C ASN A 554 -14.86 7.46 9.92
N THR A 555 -14.31 6.55 9.12
CA THR A 555 -15.02 5.95 7.99
C THR A 555 -16.09 4.97 8.44
N GLY A 556 -16.08 4.59 9.73
CA GLY A 556 -16.93 3.53 10.26
C GLY A 556 -16.41 2.13 9.94
N ALA A 557 -15.18 2.02 9.43
CA ALA A 557 -14.54 0.75 9.14
C ALA A 557 -14.34 -0.10 10.41
N GLN A 558 -14.65 -1.38 10.33
CA GLN A 558 -14.51 -2.36 11.40
C GLN A 558 -13.71 -3.57 10.90
N GLN A 559 -12.62 -3.90 11.63
CA GLN A 559 -11.74 -4.98 11.21
C GLN A 559 -12.36 -6.36 11.36
N GLY A 560 -12.59 -7.04 10.24
CA GLY A 560 -12.89 -8.47 10.21
C GLY A 560 -11.65 -9.32 10.53
N TYR A 561 -11.84 -10.55 11.04
CA TYR A 561 -10.74 -11.43 11.44
C TYR A 561 -11.09 -12.90 11.33
N PHE A 562 -10.07 -13.77 11.21
CA PHE A 562 -10.27 -15.21 11.24
C PHE A 562 -10.53 -15.75 12.66
N VAL A 563 -11.43 -16.70 12.75
CA VAL A 563 -11.74 -17.41 14.00
C VAL A 563 -11.24 -18.85 13.89
N ASP A 564 -10.35 -19.24 14.80
CA ASP A 564 -9.84 -20.59 14.92
C ASP A 564 -9.69 -20.98 16.41
N PRO A 565 -10.55 -21.87 16.94
CA PRO A 565 -10.47 -22.28 18.33
C PRO A 565 -9.14 -22.95 18.71
N LYS A 566 -8.40 -23.48 17.71
CA LYS A 566 -7.09 -24.10 17.91
C LYS A 566 -5.95 -23.08 17.98
N CYS A 567 -6.24 -21.80 17.77
CA CYS A 567 -5.29 -20.70 17.87
C CYS A 567 -5.86 -19.61 18.80
N PRO A 568 -5.80 -19.80 20.12
CA PRO A 568 -6.35 -18.84 21.07
C PRO A 568 -5.58 -17.50 20.99
N ARG A 569 -6.28 -16.43 21.30
CA ARG A 569 -5.70 -15.09 21.38
C ARG A 569 -4.78 -14.92 22.61
N TYR A 570 -5.14 -15.56 23.69
CA TYR A 570 -4.43 -15.52 24.96
C TYR A 570 -3.91 -16.91 25.32
N ASP A 571 -2.77 -16.96 25.99
CA ASP A 571 -2.24 -18.17 26.58
C ASP A 571 -2.98 -18.56 27.89
N GLU A 572 -2.57 -19.65 28.51
CA GLU A 572 -3.18 -20.14 29.76
C GLU A 572 -3.01 -19.15 30.94
N THR A 573 -2.09 -18.21 30.86
CA THR A 573 -1.85 -17.19 31.89
C THR A 573 -2.64 -15.89 31.63
N GLY A 574 -3.42 -15.83 30.54
CA GLY A 574 -4.16 -14.65 30.13
C GLY A 574 -3.34 -13.60 29.38
N LYS A 575 -2.09 -13.90 29.02
CA LYS A 575 -1.27 -13.03 28.19
C LYS A 575 -1.55 -13.26 26.71
N LEU A 576 -1.36 -12.21 25.90
CA LEU A 576 -1.44 -12.35 24.44
C LEU A 576 -0.40 -13.39 23.97
N ALA A 577 -0.86 -14.37 23.20
CA ALA A 577 0.01 -15.40 22.66
C ALA A 577 0.99 -14.80 21.65
N THR A 578 2.28 -15.09 21.80
CA THR A 578 3.36 -14.55 20.96
C THR A 578 3.99 -15.59 20.03
N SER A 579 3.54 -16.85 20.08
CA SER A 579 4.09 -17.92 19.26
C SER A 579 3.03 -18.52 18.37
N ASP A 580 3.45 -19.09 17.25
CA ASP A 580 2.67 -20.00 16.40
C ASP A 580 2.79 -21.47 16.87
N GLN A 581 3.07 -21.70 18.14
CA GLN A 581 2.87 -23.04 18.74
C GLN A 581 1.37 -23.30 18.84
N VAL A 582 0.78 -23.45 17.68
CA VAL A 582 -0.66 -23.72 17.52
C VAL A 582 -0.92 -25.21 17.66
N ALA A 583 -2.06 -25.54 18.25
CA ALA A 583 -2.50 -26.94 18.32
C ALA A 583 -2.49 -27.58 16.93
N LYS A 584 -2.20 -28.88 16.87
CA LYS A 584 -2.19 -29.64 15.62
C LYS A 584 -3.49 -29.41 14.83
N GLY A 585 -3.35 -28.95 13.59
CA GLY A 585 -4.47 -28.65 12.70
C GLY A 585 -5.07 -27.24 12.86
N ALA A 586 -4.40 -26.30 13.55
CA ALA A 586 -4.76 -24.90 13.49
C ALA A 586 -4.45 -24.31 12.11
N LYS A 587 -5.30 -23.40 11.64
CA LYS A 587 -5.21 -22.75 10.33
C LYS A 587 -4.73 -21.32 10.45
N LEU A 588 -5.19 -20.62 11.49
CA LEU A 588 -4.75 -19.25 11.78
C LEU A 588 -3.24 -19.23 12.06
N ARG A 589 -2.55 -18.22 11.55
CA ARG A 589 -1.12 -18.00 11.72
C ARG A 589 -0.86 -16.54 12.12
N ARG A 590 0.13 -16.32 12.98
CA ARG A 590 0.70 -15.01 13.28
C ARG A 590 1.92 -14.73 12.41
N PHE A 591 2.70 -15.78 12.14
CA PHE A 591 3.85 -15.71 11.22
C PHE A 591 3.37 -15.70 9.78
N GLY A 592 3.88 -14.75 8.98
CA GLY A 592 3.37 -14.43 7.65
C GLY A 592 2.49 -13.17 7.65
N SER A 593 2.37 -12.48 8.79
CA SER A 593 1.66 -11.20 8.92
C SER A 593 2.46 -9.98 8.44
N ILE A 594 3.62 -10.20 7.84
CA ILE A 594 4.50 -9.15 7.32
C ILE A 594 3.75 -8.22 6.36
N ASN A 595 4.18 -6.96 6.27
CA ASN A 595 3.67 -5.99 5.32
C ASN A 595 3.74 -6.51 3.88
N GLY A 596 2.61 -6.50 3.17
CA GLY A 596 2.48 -7.02 1.80
C GLY A 596 3.25 -6.25 0.74
N MET A 597 3.71 -5.03 1.01
CA MET A 597 4.59 -4.26 0.12
C MET A 597 6.08 -4.51 0.40
N ALA A 598 6.43 -5.18 1.48
CA ALA A 598 7.80 -5.28 1.98
C ALA A 598 8.44 -6.65 1.73
N THR A 599 7.83 -7.52 0.91
CA THR A 599 8.34 -8.89 0.71
C THR A 599 9.30 -9.02 -0.45
N ALA A 600 9.51 -7.98 -1.27
CA ALA A 600 10.51 -7.94 -2.32
C ALA A 600 11.95 -8.00 -1.76
N ALA A 601 12.84 -8.69 -2.48
CA ALA A 601 14.24 -8.84 -2.08
C ALA A 601 15.01 -7.50 -2.04
N SER A 602 14.56 -6.51 -2.79
CA SER A 602 15.16 -5.17 -2.89
C SER A 602 14.83 -4.25 -1.72
N THR A 603 13.90 -4.62 -0.82
CA THR A 603 13.42 -3.77 0.28
C THR A 603 14.11 -4.15 1.59
N LEU A 604 14.56 -3.18 2.39
CA LEU A 604 15.06 -3.38 3.75
C LEU A 604 13.89 -3.35 4.74
N VAL A 605 13.64 -4.48 5.41
CA VAL A 605 12.47 -4.65 6.28
C VAL A 605 12.84 -4.52 7.75
N VAL A 606 12.14 -3.62 8.45
CA VAL A 606 12.45 -3.27 9.83
C VAL A 606 11.34 -3.72 10.78
N GLY A 607 11.71 -4.57 11.75
CA GLY A 607 10.87 -4.96 12.88
C GLY A 607 10.93 -3.95 14.02
N GLY A 608 9.99 -4.10 14.96
CA GLY A 608 9.94 -3.29 16.18
C GLY A 608 10.32 -4.09 17.42
N HIS A 609 11.13 -3.52 18.32
CA HIS A 609 11.41 -4.10 19.62
C HIS A 609 11.21 -3.11 20.76
N THR A 610 11.01 -3.61 21.97
CA THR A 610 10.94 -2.82 23.19
C THR A 610 12.35 -2.57 23.72
N ILE A 611 12.72 -1.31 24.01
CA ILE A 611 14.07 -0.96 24.49
C ILE A 611 14.45 -1.73 25.75
N LEU A 612 13.54 -1.78 26.73
CA LEU A 612 13.83 -2.35 28.05
C LEU A 612 14.13 -3.85 27.99
N THR A 613 13.39 -4.62 27.19
CA THR A 613 13.49 -6.08 27.14
C THR A 613 14.20 -6.59 25.90
N GLN A 614 14.34 -5.76 24.87
CA GLN A 614 14.83 -6.12 23.54
C GLN A 614 14.03 -7.25 22.84
N ALA A 615 12.88 -7.60 23.39
CA ALA A 615 11.93 -8.52 22.81
C ALA A 615 11.13 -7.81 21.69
N ALA A 616 10.64 -8.57 20.73
CA ALA A 616 9.79 -8.03 19.67
C ALA A 616 8.53 -7.40 20.28
N SER A 617 8.20 -6.18 19.85
CA SER A 617 6.96 -5.51 20.26
C SER A 617 5.75 -6.34 19.89
N ILE A 618 4.74 -6.39 20.76
CA ILE A 618 3.63 -7.34 20.68
C ILE A 618 2.92 -7.38 19.31
N TYR A 619 2.85 -6.24 18.66
CA TYR A 619 2.21 -6.07 17.34
C TYR A 619 3.18 -6.28 16.17
N SER A 620 4.52 -6.23 16.39
CA SER A 620 5.50 -6.30 15.30
C SER A 620 5.30 -7.54 14.45
N SER A 621 4.98 -7.34 13.19
CA SER A 621 4.68 -8.41 12.24
C SER A 621 5.88 -9.31 11.97
N ALA A 622 5.60 -10.52 11.54
CA ALA A 622 6.59 -11.57 11.31
C ALA A 622 6.59 -12.06 9.88
N GLY A 623 7.75 -12.41 9.37
CA GLY A 623 7.90 -13.17 8.13
C GLY A 623 7.30 -14.57 8.25
N ALA A 624 7.09 -15.25 7.12
CA ALA A 624 6.48 -16.57 7.07
C ALA A 624 7.42 -17.69 7.57
N THR A 625 6.82 -18.85 7.89
CA THR A 625 7.52 -19.98 8.50
C THR A 625 8.10 -20.98 7.50
N GLY A 626 8.09 -20.73 6.20
CA GLY A 626 8.55 -21.73 5.22
C GLY A 626 9.01 -21.14 3.91
N ALA A 627 9.91 -21.85 3.22
CA ALA A 627 10.23 -21.58 1.83
C ALA A 627 9.24 -22.29 0.92
N PHE A 628 8.71 -21.61 -0.09
CA PHE A 628 7.95 -22.23 -1.16
C PHE A 628 8.89 -22.62 -2.29
N GLY A 629 9.43 -23.82 -2.21
CA GLY A 629 10.30 -24.39 -3.24
C GLY A 629 11.74 -23.83 -3.26
N PRO A 630 12.64 -24.43 -4.06
CA PRO A 630 14.07 -24.11 -4.03
C PRO A 630 14.40 -22.71 -4.58
N ASN A 631 13.49 -22.07 -5.31
CA ASN A 631 13.72 -20.79 -5.97
C ASN A 631 12.73 -19.69 -5.59
N VAL A 632 11.84 -19.94 -4.61
CA VAL A 632 10.84 -18.94 -4.18
C VAL A 632 10.93 -18.79 -2.67
N THR A 633 11.55 -17.72 -2.24
CA THR A 633 11.55 -17.32 -0.83
C THR A 633 10.21 -16.66 -0.53
N VAL A 634 9.23 -17.44 -0.14
CA VAL A 634 7.96 -16.88 0.31
C VAL A 634 8.08 -16.49 1.77
N GLY A 635 7.68 -15.28 2.05
CA GLY A 635 7.69 -14.73 3.39
C GLY A 635 9.09 -14.35 3.82
N ARG A 636 9.60 -13.30 3.22
CA ARG A 636 10.87 -12.71 3.63
C ARG A 636 10.88 -12.53 5.15
N LYS A 637 11.98 -12.86 5.77
CA LYS A 637 12.27 -12.53 7.17
C LYS A 637 12.34 -11.00 7.34
N VAL A 638 12.10 -10.52 8.54
CA VAL A 638 12.56 -9.19 8.95
C VAL A 638 14.08 -9.16 8.87
N ASP A 639 14.69 -8.08 8.38
CA ASP A 639 16.15 -7.99 8.21
C ASP A 639 16.82 -7.47 9.49
N ILE A 640 16.28 -6.40 10.08
CA ILE A 640 16.78 -5.73 11.28
C ILE A 640 15.60 -5.19 12.10
N SER A 641 15.80 -5.01 13.40
CA SER A 641 14.82 -4.33 14.25
C SER A 641 15.39 -3.08 14.89
N ALA A 642 14.51 -2.09 15.09
CA ALA A 642 14.80 -0.90 15.87
C ALA A 642 13.74 -0.69 16.97
N ALA A 643 14.01 0.22 17.89
CA ALA A 643 13.09 0.52 18.97
C ALA A 643 11.75 1.04 18.46
N SER A 644 10.65 0.43 18.90
CA SER A 644 9.29 0.89 18.63
C SER A 644 8.54 1.29 19.89
N GLU A 645 9.07 0.88 21.06
CA GLU A 645 8.54 1.18 22.39
C GLU A 645 9.66 1.26 23.42
N ARG A 646 9.47 2.07 24.45
CA ARG A 646 10.39 2.14 25.58
C ARG A 646 10.18 0.95 26.51
N SER A 647 8.95 0.73 26.94
CA SER A 647 8.54 -0.37 27.82
C SER A 647 7.04 -0.58 27.73
N ALA A 648 6.53 -1.63 28.41
CA ALA A 648 5.09 -1.85 28.53
C ALA A 648 4.37 -0.73 29.34
N PHE A 649 5.09 -0.01 30.19
CA PHE A 649 4.53 1.06 31.04
C PHE A 649 4.65 2.45 30.40
N THR A 650 5.62 2.64 29.52
CA THR A 650 5.85 3.86 28.75
C THR A 650 5.90 3.50 27.27
N PRO A 651 4.73 3.25 26.66
CA PRO A 651 4.67 2.83 25.26
C PRO A 651 5.08 3.97 24.32
N GLY A 652 5.62 3.59 23.19
CA GLY A 652 5.97 4.49 22.10
C GLY A 652 7.35 5.14 22.22
N MET A 653 7.76 5.68 21.10
CA MET A 653 8.97 6.50 20.94
C MET A 653 8.57 7.96 20.78
N THR A 654 9.35 8.86 21.33
CA THR A 654 9.06 10.29 21.30
C THR A 654 9.75 10.95 20.08
N ALA A 655 9.01 11.73 19.31
CA ALA A 655 9.52 12.57 18.24
C ALA A 655 8.66 13.84 18.10
N ALA A 656 8.90 14.67 17.07
CA ALA A 656 8.19 15.92 16.87
C ALA A 656 6.68 15.72 16.63
N GLY A 657 5.89 16.66 17.10
CA GLY A 657 4.54 16.91 16.62
C GLY A 657 4.52 17.73 15.35
N THR A 658 3.36 18.29 15.01
CA THR A 658 3.18 19.07 13.77
C THR A 658 3.65 20.53 13.86
N ARG A 659 4.03 20.98 15.02
CA ARG A 659 4.56 22.35 15.28
C ARG A 659 5.87 22.28 16.05
N SER A 660 6.77 23.19 15.75
CA SER A 660 8.05 23.32 16.41
C SER A 660 7.90 23.43 17.93
N GLY A 661 8.78 22.75 18.67
CA GLY A 661 8.72 22.68 20.11
C GLY A 661 7.73 21.67 20.69
N THR A 662 6.90 21.05 19.87
CA THR A 662 5.98 20.00 20.33
C THR A 662 6.57 18.61 20.16
N THR A 663 6.21 17.69 21.08
CA THR A 663 6.63 16.29 21.02
C THR A 663 5.43 15.36 21.24
N VAL A 664 5.48 14.21 20.58
CA VAL A 664 4.44 13.17 20.65
C VAL A 664 5.11 11.81 20.77
N ALA A 665 4.55 10.94 21.60
CA ALA A 665 4.94 9.54 21.63
C ALA A 665 4.07 8.74 20.67
N ALA A 666 4.69 7.97 19.76
CA ALA A 666 4.03 7.06 18.84
C ALA A 666 4.67 5.67 18.91
N GLN A 667 3.84 4.64 18.70
CA GLN A 667 4.26 3.24 18.71
C GLN A 667 4.00 2.64 17.31
N GLY A 668 4.76 1.60 16.97
CA GLY A 668 4.61 0.89 15.71
C GLY A 668 5.95 0.65 15.03
N THR A 669 6.00 -0.31 14.12
CA THR A 669 7.18 -0.57 13.29
C THR A 669 7.47 0.60 12.35
N SER A 670 6.48 1.46 12.08
CA SER A 670 6.66 2.72 11.35
C SER A 670 7.50 3.76 12.09
N THR A 671 7.68 3.62 13.42
CA THR A 671 8.65 4.44 14.18
C THR A 671 10.04 3.81 14.20
N SER A 672 10.15 2.50 13.90
CA SER A 672 11.42 1.77 13.83
C SER A 672 12.11 1.95 12.48
N ALA A 673 11.38 1.87 11.39
CA ALA A 673 11.92 1.99 10.03
C ALA A 673 12.74 3.27 9.80
N PRO A 674 12.27 4.47 10.17
CA PRO A 674 13.03 5.70 9.98
C PRO A 674 14.32 5.79 10.81
N GLN A 675 14.41 5.08 11.95
CA GLN A 675 15.66 4.99 12.71
C GLN A 675 16.74 4.26 11.90
N VAL A 676 16.37 3.12 11.30
CA VAL A 676 17.29 2.36 10.44
C VAL A 676 17.67 3.17 9.21
N ALA A 677 16.70 3.81 8.55
CA ALA A 677 16.93 4.67 7.39
C ALA A 677 17.89 5.84 7.72
N ARG A 678 17.74 6.46 8.89
CA ARG A 678 18.64 7.50 9.41
C ARG A 678 20.08 7.03 9.51
N TYR A 679 20.31 5.93 10.21
CA TYR A 679 21.66 5.42 10.42
C TYR A 679 22.27 4.82 9.15
N LEU A 680 21.46 4.25 8.26
CA LEU A 680 21.89 3.83 6.93
C LEU A 680 22.36 5.02 6.11
N ALA A 681 21.61 6.11 6.08
CA ALA A 681 22.00 7.31 5.36
C ALA A 681 23.31 7.90 5.91
N ALA A 682 23.46 7.98 7.23
CA ALA A 682 24.70 8.40 7.86
C ALA A 682 25.89 7.47 7.48
N ALA A 683 25.65 6.16 7.48
CA ALA A 683 26.67 5.17 7.11
C ALA A 683 27.13 5.28 5.65
N LEU A 684 26.19 5.59 4.75
CA LEU A 684 26.49 5.76 3.31
C LEU A 684 27.23 7.08 2.99
N MET A 685 27.35 8.02 3.94
CA MET A 685 28.17 9.21 3.72
C MET A 685 29.66 8.90 3.63
N ASP A 686 30.11 7.85 4.29
CA ASP A 686 31.52 7.48 4.39
C ASP A 686 31.77 6.00 3.98
N GLY A 687 30.72 5.28 3.58
CA GLY A 687 30.75 3.88 3.16
C GLY A 687 29.85 3.61 1.96
N THR A 688 29.84 2.35 1.55
CA THR A 688 28.98 1.88 0.46
C THR A 688 28.39 0.51 0.79
N ALA A 689 27.23 0.23 0.22
CA ALA A 689 26.58 -1.08 0.26
C ALA A 689 25.89 -1.34 -1.08
N ALA A 690 26.00 -2.55 -1.61
CA ALA A 690 25.40 -2.93 -2.89
C ALA A 690 24.01 -3.57 -2.75
N ASP A 691 23.74 -4.19 -1.61
CA ASP A 691 22.53 -4.94 -1.32
C ASP A 691 22.21 -4.91 0.19
N ILE A 692 21.16 -5.61 0.59
CA ILE A 692 20.67 -5.62 1.98
C ILE A 692 21.69 -6.25 2.94
N ASP A 693 22.39 -7.30 2.53
CA ASP A 693 23.44 -7.92 3.37
C ASP A 693 24.62 -6.98 3.58
N GLY A 694 25.00 -6.23 2.54
CA GLY A 694 25.98 -5.16 2.61
C GLY A 694 25.55 -4.03 3.56
N VAL A 695 24.27 -3.64 3.56
CA VAL A 695 23.71 -2.67 4.51
C VAL A 695 23.85 -3.18 5.95
N LEU A 696 23.46 -4.43 6.23
CA LEU A 696 23.52 -4.99 7.57
C LEU A 696 24.98 -5.07 8.07
N ALA A 697 25.91 -5.48 7.20
CA ALA A 697 27.32 -5.50 7.49
C ALA A 697 27.89 -4.09 7.75
N LEU A 698 27.51 -3.09 6.95
CA LEU A 698 27.94 -1.70 7.09
C LEU A 698 27.48 -1.11 8.45
N LEU A 699 26.20 -1.27 8.79
CA LEU A 699 25.65 -0.81 10.06
C LEU A 699 26.32 -1.49 11.28
N HIS A 700 26.66 -2.79 11.14
CA HIS A 700 27.37 -3.51 12.19
C HIS A 700 28.82 -3.02 12.32
N ALA A 701 29.54 -2.85 11.22
CA ALA A 701 30.92 -2.36 11.22
C ALA A 701 31.06 -0.96 11.82
N GLN A 702 30.03 -0.11 11.69
CA GLN A 702 29.98 1.22 12.30
C GLN A 702 29.51 1.20 13.78
N GLY A 703 29.26 0.02 14.35
CA GLY A 703 28.84 -0.14 15.74
C GLY A 703 27.46 0.44 16.08
N VAL A 704 26.60 0.60 15.06
CA VAL A 704 25.21 1.06 15.26
C VAL A 704 24.20 -0.07 15.32
N SER A 705 24.61 -1.29 14.98
CA SER A 705 23.77 -2.49 15.13
C SER A 705 24.59 -3.66 15.71
N ARG A 706 23.90 -4.65 16.27
CA ARG A 706 24.50 -5.88 16.75
C ARG A 706 23.68 -7.09 16.29
N PRO A 707 24.30 -8.28 16.10
CA PRO A 707 23.57 -9.52 15.88
C PRO A 707 22.60 -9.83 17.02
N VAL A 708 21.48 -10.47 16.68
CA VAL A 708 20.54 -11.02 17.65
C VAL A 708 21.10 -12.33 18.18
N THR A 709 21.62 -12.33 19.43
CA THR A 709 22.29 -13.49 20.05
C THR A 709 21.43 -14.17 21.10
N ASP A 710 20.51 -13.42 21.71
CA ASP A 710 19.64 -13.93 22.77
C ASP A 710 18.17 -13.84 22.32
N LEU A 711 17.55 -15.02 22.16
CA LEU A 711 16.20 -15.18 21.68
C LEU A 711 15.33 -15.67 22.82
N THR A 712 14.74 -14.75 23.58
CA THR A 712 13.72 -15.08 24.59
C THR A 712 12.54 -15.86 24.00
N ASP A 713 12.24 -15.65 22.71
CA ASP A 713 11.18 -16.34 21.95
C ASP A 713 11.71 -17.51 21.09
N GLY A 714 12.94 -17.97 21.34
CA GLY A 714 13.58 -19.04 20.53
C GLY A 714 13.79 -18.67 19.07
N PRO A 715 13.99 -19.67 18.17
CA PRO A 715 14.24 -19.39 16.74
C PRO A 715 13.12 -18.61 16.03
N THR A 716 11.94 -18.55 16.62
CA THR A 716 10.80 -17.79 16.11
C THR A 716 10.99 -16.27 16.30
N GLY A 717 11.76 -15.86 17.30
CA GLY A 717 12.10 -14.45 17.55
C GLY A 717 12.80 -13.79 16.36
N LEU A 718 13.68 -14.52 15.64
CA LEU A 718 14.37 -14.01 14.46
C LEU A 718 13.42 -13.58 13.34
N ARG A 719 12.23 -14.16 13.24
CA ARG A 719 11.26 -13.80 12.20
C ARG A 719 10.55 -12.49 12.45
N ARG A 720 10.61 -11.98 13.69
CA ARG A 720 10.06 -10.69 14.11
C ARG A 720 11.15 -9.64 14.30
N LEU A 721 12.33 -10.06 14.75
CA LEU A 721 13.46 -9.17 15.07
C LEU A 721 14.46 -9.04 13.90
N GLY A 722 14.53 -10.03 13.01
CA GLY A 722 15.58 -10.12 12.02
C GLY A 722 16.91 -10.59 12.61
N GLY A 723 17.96 -10.53 11.80
CA GLY A 723 19.31 -10.96 12.19
C GLY A 723 20.06 -9.95 13.06
N TYR A 724 19.59 -8.71 13.13
CA TYR A 724 20.27 -7.61 13.80
C TYR A 724 19.29 -6.74 14.61
N LEU A 725 19.81 -6.11 15.67
CA LEU A 725 19.14 -5.06 16.41
C LEU A 725 19.90 -3.75 16.25
N LEU A 726 19.21 -2.67 15.93
CA LEU A 726 19.76 -1.32 16.02
C LEU A 726 19.96 -0.99 17.51
N THR A 727 21.18 -0.54 17.87
CA THR A 727 21.60 -0.30 19.26
C THR A 727 21.48 1.17 19.68
N ARG A 728 21.31 2.05 18.69
CA ARG A 728 21.21 3.50 18.89
C ARG A 728 19.80 3.98 18.55
N THR A 729 19.25 4.81 19.42
CA THR A 729 18.03 5.56 19.13
C THR A 729 18.38 6.98 18.69
N PRO A 730 17.62 7.62 17.79
CA PRO A 730 17.80 9.03 17.50
C PRO A 730 17.66 9.90 18.76
N PRO A 731 18.38 11.03 18.86
CA PRO A 731 18.24 11.95 19.99
C PRO A 731 16.80 12.48 20.06
N VAL A 732 16.25 12.50 21.28
CA VAL A 732 14.89 12.96 21.57
C VAL A 732 14.93 14.42 22.08
N ALA A 733 13.87 15.19 21.81
CA ALA A 733 13.71 16.53 22.37
C ALA A 733 13.73 16.50 23.91
N GLY A 734 14.59 17.31 24.51
CA GLY A 734 14.63 17.50 25.96
C GLY A 734 15.46 16.47 26.72
N SER A 735 16.34 15.72 26.08
CA SER A 735 17.30 14.81 26.72
C SER A 735 18.72 15.42 26.83
N GLU A 736 18.85 16.76 26.87
CA GLU A 736 20.09 17.42 27.28
C GLU A 736 20.07 17.73 28.74
#